data_0bdfa763336d0b89fcd8bbd518b34aa7
#
_entry.id   0bdfa763336d0b89fcd8bbd518b34aa7
#
_cell.length_a   1.000
_cell.length_b   1.000
_cell.length_c   1.000
_cell.angle_alpha   90.00
_cell.angle_beta   90.00
_cell.angle_gamma   90.00
#
_symmetry.space_group_name_H-M   'P 1'
#
loop_
_entity.id
_entity.type
_entity.pdbx_description
1 polymer ?
#
loop_
_entity_poly.entity_id
_entity_poly.type
_entity_poly.pdbx_seq_one_letter_code
_entity_poly.pdbx_strand_id
1 'polypeptide(L)'
;MKFRFIIAVLAAGLLSLSASAAPAAKWGETPSGMPYLEYNGSYKTGNSATDPYFLLGNYRMNLLTHVSGTYQLMSGERVWSRFNADPDRADYGRNRAVVKIDDKSFELVGSNSSTSDSYAVTSGIGFTRYNYVLDGGIKCSRMISVMPSENINEGNPSFLLTVTLRNTSNSNRKVTYEEVMLPCFVPVNEQNSPVAERSHRYKYYTDITFRCVTASFDTSVQKYVKWTEEGAPTMFENAPKPMFMYSSDAFLRALDSGIYAVLDDVKMRPGQTKTFKVVIGIADGDVKKMAEEMLNAAEEGEYGAFASMWKSRMPDFRSERDNVKRREMYWNAHALEASAVYDSYFGETYVPAGGDVNYHHGRKLSSLDHIHAVLPLCYTNPALAKSALRFVMKHSDQFGRIADGSIGSGHLLPSSSDQCELQLSLFHAVSEYLRITGDSAFLEDFFEVRNFGKSTFTSPLQVLENCFFFLRDESLASDGGLYHAMASAILPEFIAQLKASGRDSSLFINAMEYFCATEVESPSGAMEQKDDLELSYLVGSDQLDVSDKRDCLDILDGRLGEKRNFAVESHLLLGALSFDRIEASSLARRLSFARIVDDYPNTWKGSWTAPSVMDARNMGIHVYSSQPHAWALYCYYRMLE
;
A
#
# COMPACT_ATOMS: atom_id res chain seq x y z
N MET A 1 -44.13 -27.13 -27.70
CA MET A 1 -43.45 -26.10 -28.48
C MET A 1 -43.12 -24.78 -27.71
N LYS A 2 -43.60 -24.57 -26.50
CA LYS A 2 -43.34 -23.33 -25.71
C LYS A 2 -42.12 -23.40 -24.76
N PHE A 3 -41.56 -24.56 -24.49
CA PHE A 3 -40.41 -24.71 -23.59
C PHE A 3 -39.04 -24.54 -24.27
N ARG A 4 -38.95 -24.67 -25.57
CA ARG A 4 -37.67 -24.48 -26.30
C ARG A 4 -37.36 -23.00 -26.61
N PHE A 5 -38.34 -22.11 -26.55
CA PHE A 5 -38.14 -20.68 -26.79
C PHE A 5 -37.61 -19.92 -25.59
N ILE A 6 -37.90 -20.39 -24.38
CA ILE A 6 -37.44 -19.76 -23.13
C ILE A 6 -35.95 -20.04 -22.88
N ILE A 7 -35.47 -21.23 -23.26
CA ILE A 7 -34.06 -21.59 -23.12
C ILE A 7 -33.19 -20.83 -24.13
N ALA A 8 -33.69 -20.54 -25.31
CA ALA A 8 -32.96 -19.79 -26.35
C ALA A 8 -32.86 -18.30 -25.99
N VAL A 9 -33.84 -17.71 -25.32
CA VAL A 9 -33.81 -16.31 -24.87
C VAL A 9 -32.91 -16.14 -23.63
N LEU A 10 -32.86 -17.13 -22.74
CA LEU A 10 -31.91 -17.12 -21.60
C LEU A 10 -30.46 -17.38 -22.06
N ALA A 11 -30.24 -18.20 -23.07
CA ALA A 11 -28.90 -18.40 -23.65
C ALA A 11 -28.41 -17.20 -24.46
N ALA A 12 -29.32 -16.45 -25.13
CA ALA A 12 -28.96 -15.22 -25.81
C ALA A 12 -28.75 -14.03 -24.88
N GLY A 13 -29.38 -14.03 -23.70
CA GLY A 13 -29.18 -13.01 -22.65
C GLY A 13 -27.87 -13.20 -21.86
N LEU A 14 -27.32 -14.41 -21.86
CA LEU A 14 -26.03 -14.72 -21.19
C LEU A 14 -24.81 -14.51 -22.12
N LEU A 15 -25.02 -14.32 -23.41
CA LEU A 15 -23.94 -14.10 -24.39
C LEU A 15 -23.67 -12.63 -24.71
N SER A 16 -24.36 -11.68 -24.08
CA SER A 16 -24.15 -10.24 -24.29
C SER A 16 -23.47 -9.49 -23.14
N LEU A 17 -22.99 -10.19 -22.13
CA LEU A 17 -21.96 -9.70 -21.24
C LEU A 17 -20.59 -10.08 -21.85
N SER A 18 -20.29 -9.55 -23.02
CA SER A 18 -18.90 -9.35 -23.41
C SER A 18 -18.31 -8.36 -22.42
N ALA A 19 -17.72 -8.88 -21.36
CA ALA A 19 -16.78 -8.11 -20.57
C ALA A 19 -15.82 -7.49 -21.58
N SER A 20 -15.86 -6.17 -21.77
CA SER A 20 -14.81 -5.49 -22.50
C SER A 20 -13.52 -5.86 -21.77
N ALA A 21 -12.65 -6.62 -22.45
CA ALA A 21 -11.36 -6.96 -21.87
C ALA A 21 -10.73 -5.66 -21.36
N ALA A 22 -10.25 -5.65 -20.13
CA ALA A 22 -9.51 -4.52 -19.62
C ALA A 22 -8.38 -4.20 -20.62
N PRO A 23 -8.08 -2.94 -20.90
CA PRO A 23 -7.01 -2.59 -21.82
C PRO A 23 -5.73 -3.27 -21.33
N ALA A 24 -5.08 -4.00 -22.18
CA ALA A 24 -3.86 -4.73 -21.83
C ALA A 24 -2.80 -3.71 -21.37
N ALA A 25 -2.36 -3.82 -20.12
CA ALA A 25 -1.26 -3.06 -19.62
C ALA A 25 0.02 -3.48 -20.33
N LYS A 26 0.79 -2.50 -20.83
CA LYS A 26 2.08 -2.74 -21.47
C LYS A 26 3.19 -2.35 -20.52
N TRP A 27 4.08 -3.28 -20.23
CA TRP A 27 5.29 -2.98 -19.49
C TRP A 27 6.34 -2.30 -20.35
N GLY A 28 7.01 -1.32 -19.77
CA GLY A 28 8.21 -0.69 -20.30
C GLY A 28 9.26 -0.50 -19.22
N GLU A 29 10.43 -0.07 -19.63
CA GLU A 29 11.52 0.32 -18.75
C GLU A 29 11.96 1.74 -19.07
N THR A 30 12.22 2.53 -18.04
CA THR A 30 12.81 3.86 -18.17
C THR A 30 14.27 3.75 -18.62
N PRO A 31 14.91 4.82 -19.08
CA PRO A 31 16.34 4.81 -19.38
C PRO A 31 17.22 4.42 -18.18
N SER A 32 16.71 4.57 -16.97
CA SER A 32 17.39 4.15 -15.74
C SER A 32 17.16 2.69 -15.37
N GLY A 33 16.35 1.93 -16.14
CA GLY A 33 16.02 0.53 -15.90
C GLY A 33 14.88 0.31 -14.89
N MET A 34 14.14 1.35 -14.53
CA MET A 34 12.97 1.22 -13.65
C MET A 34 11.73 0.84 -14.45
N PRO A 35 10.88 -0.07 -13.94
CA PRO A 35 9.68 -0.47 -14.64
C PRO A 35 8.59 0.60 -14.61
N TYR A 36 7.78 0.61 -15.66
CA TYR A 36 6.51 1.33 -15.69
C TYR A 36 5.45 0.52 -16.44
N LEU A 37 4.19 0.83 -16.15
CA LEU A 37 3.00 0.33 -16.84
C LEU A 37 2.40 1.42 -17.72
N GLU A 38 2.02 1.08 -18.93
CA GLU A 38 1.35 1.97 -19.86
C GLU A 38 -0.01 1.38 -20.28
N TYR A 39 -1.03 2.21 -20.19
CA TYR A 39 -2.37 1.94 -20.65
C TYR A 39 -2.66 2.85 -21.84
N ASN A 40 -2.95 2.26 -22.99
CA ASN A 40 -3.25 2.97 -24.21
C ASN A 40 -4.71 2.79 -24.63
N GLY A 41 -5.26 3.79 -25.28
CA GLY A 41 -6.47 3.69 -26.06
C GLY A 41 -7.72 4.20 -25.40
N SER A 42 -8.83 3.62 -25.79
CA SER A 42 -10.19 4.03 -25.50
C SER A 42 -10.66 3.72 -24.07
N TYR A 43 -9.77 3.75 -23.08
CA TYR A 43 -10.17 3.50 -21.71
C TYR A 43 -11.06 4.65 -21.22
N LYS A 44 -12.35 4.48 -21.42
CA LYS A 44 -13.37 5.37 -20.87
C LYS A 44 -13.65 4.93 -19.45
N THR A 45 -13.04 5.61 -18.54
CA THR A 45 -13.16 5.35 -17.11
C THR A 45 -14.51 5.82 -16.59
N GLY A 46 -15.05 5.13 -15.64
CA GLY A 46 -16.31 5.50 -15.00
C GLY A 46 -16.66 4.61 -13.83
N ASN A 47 -15.89 3.56 -13.60
CA ASN A 47 -16.16 2.62 -12.53
C ASN A 47 -14.93 2.47 -11.64
N SER A 48 -14.94 3.18 -10.50
CA SER A 48 -13.87 3.15 -9.52
C SER A 48 -13.54 1.73 -9.01
N ALA A 49 -14.55 0.89 -8.90
CA ALA A 49 -14.38 -0.47 -8.41
C ALA A 49 -13.61 -1.40 -9.38
N THR A 50 -13.46 -0.99 -10.63
CA THR A 50 -12.90 -1.85 -11.67
C THR A 50 -11.78 -1.23 -12.46
N ASP A 51 -11.58 0.07 -12.33
CA ASP A 51 -10.57 0.81 -13.07
C ASP A 51 -9.20 0.72 -12.36
N PRO A 52 -8.09 0.66 -13.10
CA PRO A 52 -6.77 0.67 -12.51
C PRO A 52 -6.47 1.93 -11.71
N TYR A 53 -5.81 1.76 -10.58
CA TYR A 53 -5.24 2.83 -9.78
C TYR A 53 -3.84 2.47 -9.32
N PHE A 54 -3.05 3.47 -8.93
CA PHE A 54 -1.67 3.30 -8.50
C PHE A 54 -1.41 4.12 -7.25
N LEU A 55 -0.71 3.51 -6.30
CA LEU A 55 -0.31 4.16 -5.07
C LEU A 55 1.09 4.74 -5.19
N LEU A 56 1.22 6.01 -4.85
CA LEU A 56 2.48 6.72 -4.67
C LEU A 56 2.57 7.17 -3.21
N GLY A 57 3.76 7.32 -2.66
CA GLY A 57 3.90 7.76 -1.27
C GLY A 57 5.34 8.02 -0.86
N ASN A 58 5.51 8.64 0.31
CA ASN A 58 6.80 9.00 0.88
C ASN A 58 6.80 9.05 2.41
N TYR A 59 6.07 8.16 3.06
CA TYR A 59 5.86 8.03 4.49
C TYR A 59 4.97 9.12 5.13
N ARG A 60 5.05 10.37 4.68
CA ARG A 60 4.26 11.48 5.23
C ARG A 60 2.93 11.68 4.51
N MET A 61 2.83 11.16 3.31
CA MET A 61 1.59 11.08 2.54
C MET A 61 1.56 9.85 1.66
N ASN A 62 0.36 9.39 1.36
CA ASN A 62 0.07 8.49 0.25
C ASN A 62 -0.82 9.22 -0.75
N LEU A 63 -0.67 8.88 -2.01
CA LEU A 63 -1.42 9.44 -3.09
C LEU A 63 -1.96 8.31 -3.97
N LEU A 64 -3.26 8.11 -3.94
CA LEU A 64 -3.93 7.18 -4.84
C LEU A 64 -4.22 7.89 -6.15
N THR A 65 -3.60 7.47 -7.23
CA THR A 65 -3.81 8.01 -8.59
C THR A 65 -4.64 7.02 -9.39
N HIS A 66 -5.69 7.50 -10.03
CA HIS A 66 -6.64 6.69 -10.79
C HIS A 66 -6.47 6.95 -12.29
N VAL A 67 -6.76 5.96 -13.14
CA VAL A 67 -6.66 6.13 -14.61
C VAL A 67 -7.55 7.24 -15.16
N SER A 68 -8.62 7.63 -14.46
CA SER A 68 -9.45 8.78 -14.84
C SER A 68 -8.76 10.14 -14.70
N GLY A 69 -7.53 10.18 -14.16
CA GLY A 69 -6.81 11.41 -13.86
C GLY A 69 -7.14 12.01 -12.48
N THR A 70 -8.06 11.39 -11.72
CA THR A 70 -8.29 11.76 -10.33
C THR A 70 -7.14 11.31 -9.44
N TYR A 71 -6.93 12.01 -8.35
CA TYR A 71 -6.02 11.61 -7.28
C TYR A 71 -6.66 11.85 -5.91
N GLN A 72 -6.35 10.99 -4.95
CA GLN A 72 -6.75 11.15 -3.57
C GLN A 72 -5.51 11.29 -2.69
N LEU A 73 -5.44 12.41 -1.98
CA LEU A 73 -4.37 12.69 -1.02
C LEU A 73 -4.74 12.11 0.34
N MET A 74 -3.85 11.30 0.89
CA MET A 74 -4.01 10.58 2.14
C MET A 74 -2.81 10.81 3.06
N SER A 75 -2.99 10.54 4.34
CA SER A 75 -1.96 10.64 5.37
C SER A 75 -2.05 9.45 6.32
N GLY A 76 -0.95 9.10 6.96
CA GLY A 76 -0.91 8.14 8.07
C GLY A 76 -1.39 8.71 9.41
N GLU A 77 -1.72 10.00 9.46
CA GLU A 77 -2.28 10.62 10.64
C GLU A 77 -3.67 10.04 10.92
N ARG A 78 -3.80 9.38 12.01
CA ARG A 78 -4.89 8.46 12.32
C ARG A 78 -6.26 9.06 12.41
N VAL A 79 -6.35 10.32 12.83
CA VAL A 79 -7.65 10.98 12.97
C VAL A 79 -8.16 11.38 11.60
N TRP A 80 -7.31 11.96 10.78
CA TRP A 80 -7.66 12.49 9.47
C TRP A 80 -6.80 11.85 8.39
N SER A 81 -7.32 10.83 7.74
CA SER A 81 -6.57 10.05 6.76
C SER A 81 -6.71 10.52 5.33
N ARG A 82 -7.85 11.10 4.95
CA ARG A 82 -8.15 11.52 3.58
C ARG A 82 -8.48 13.01 3.52
N PHE A 83 -7.98 13.71 2.51
CA PHE A 83 -8.06 15.17 2.44
C PHE A 83 -8.94 15.70 1.31
N ASN A 84 -9.09 14.96 0.21
CA ASN A 84 -9.96 15.31 -0.91
C ASN A 84 -10.77 14.10 -1.40
N ALA A 85 -11.31 13.32 -0.48
CA ALA A 85 -12.12 12.15 -0.79
C ALA A 85 -13.39 12.53 -1.56
N ASP A 86 -13.84 11.65 -2.46
CA ASP A 86 -15.16 11.77 -3.04
C ASP A 86 -16.19 11.08 -2.12
N PRO A 87 -17.16 11.79 -1.54
CA PRO A 87 -18.13 11.19 -0.64
C PRO A 87 -19.07 10.19 -1.32
N ASP A 88 -19.21 10.26 -2.64
CA ASP A 88 -20.06 9.35 -3.41
C ASP A 88 -19.26 8.16 -3.99
N ARG A 89 -17.92 8.28 -4.03
CA ARG A 89 -17.01 7.28 -4.62
C ARG A 89 -15.74 7.18 -3.79
N ALA A 90 -15.69 6.20 -2.92
CA ALA A 90 -14.61 6.04 -1.95
C ALA A 90 -13.20 5.99 -2.58
N ASP A 91 -13.08 5.51 -3.81
CA ASP A 91 -11.80 5.33 -4.51
C ASP A 91 -11.37 6.55 -5.33
N TYR A 92 -12.18 7.60 -5.36
CA TYR A 92 -11.88 8.81 -6.12
C TYR A 92 -11.49 9.96 -5.24
N GLY A 93 -10.52 10.75 -5.72
CA GLY A 93 -10.27 12.07 -5.19
C GLY A 93 -11.17 13.12 -5.85
N ARG A 94 -11.47 14.17 -5.11
CA ARG A 94 -12.19 15.34 -5.61
C ARG A 94 -11.20 16.33 -6.22
N ASN A 95 -10.84 16.12 -7.47
CA ASN A 95 -10.08 17.09 -8.26
C ASN A 95 -10.66 17.17 -9.68
N ARG A 96 -10.39 18.28 -10.34
CA ARG A 96 -10.76 18.53 -11.73
C ARG A 96 -9.59 19.14 -12.48
N ALA A 97 -9.51 18.89 -13.77
CA ALA A 97 -8.60 19.59 -14.65
C ALA A 97 -9.31 19.91 -15.97
N VAL A 98 -9.18 21.16 -16.41
CA VAL A 98 -9.84 21.66 -17.60
C VAL A 98 -8.83 22.36 -18.50
N VAL A 99 -8.91 22.09 -19.80
CA VAL A 99 -8.21 22.85 -20.84
C VAL A 99 -9.24 23.58 -21.69
N LYS A 100 -9.08 24.89 -21.84
CA LYS A 100 -9.85 25.68 -22.81
C LYS A 100 -8.93 26.02 -23.98
N ILE A 101 -9.37 25.73 -25.18
CA ILE A 101 -8.66 26.03 -26.42
C ILE A 101 -9.56 26.91 -27.25
N ASP A 102 -9.18 28.18 -27.40
CA ASP A 102 -10.02 29.20 -27.97
C ASP A 102 -11.38 29.24 -27.25
N ASP A 103 -12.49 28.85 -27.90
CA ASP A 103 -13.85 28.86 -27.32
C ASP A 103 -14.31 27.45 -26.84
N LYS A 104 -13.47 26.42 -26.97
CA LYS A 104 -13.82 25.04 -26.59
C LYS A 104 -13.22 24.66 -25.25
N SER A 105 -14.01 24.00 -24.41
CA SER A 105 -13.58 23.48 -23.11
C SER A 105 -13.51 21.96 -23.09
N PHE A 106 -12.46 21.41 -22.50
CA PHE A 106 -12.18 19.97 -22.37
C PHE A 106 -11.97 19.61 -20.90
N GLU A 107 -12.85 18.80 -20.35
CA GLU A 107 -12.65 18.17 -19.04
C GLU A 107 -11.65 17.01 -19.21
N LEU A 108 -10.57 17.02 -18.44
CA LEU A 108 -9.52 15.99 -18.53
C LEU A 108 -9.68 14.89 -17.50
N VAL A 109 -10.40 15.13 -16.43
CA VAL A 109 -10.40 14.31 -15.22
C VAL A 109 -11.79 13.84 -14.87
N GLY A 110 -11.90 12.60 -14.41
CA GLY A 110 -13.14 11.99 -13.94
C GLY A 110 -13.92 11.24 -15.02
N SER A 111 -15.05 10.68 -14.62
CA SER A 111 -15.92 9.86 -15.48
C SER A 111 -16.55 10.63 -16.65
N ASN A 112 -16.61 11.93 -16.51
CA ASN A 112 -17.18 12.83 -17.53
C ASN A 112 -16.10 13.47 -18.42
N SER A 113 -14.88 12.94 -18.39
CA SER A 113 -13.82 13.50 -19.21
C SER A 113 -14.21 13.44 -20.69
N SER A 114 -14.21 14.60 -21.33
CA SER A 114 -14.47 14.76 -22.77
C SER A 114 -13.21 14.53 -23.61
N THR A 115 -12.34 13.65 -23.13
CA THR A 115 -11.07 13.38 -23.81
C THR A 115 -11.28 12.57 -25.06
N SER A 116 -10.54 12.97 -26.08
CA SER A 116 -10.49 12.31 -27.37
C SER A 116 -9.98 10.85 -27.28
N ASP A 117 -10.13 10.12 -28.37
CA ASP A 117 -9.77 8.70 -28.49
C ASP A 117 -8.29 8.38 -28.26
N SER A 118 -7.43 9.36 -28.04
CA SER A 118 -6.00 9.19 -27.74
C SER A 118 -5.63 9.68 -26.35
N TYR A 119 -5.97 8.87 -25.40
CA TYR A 119 -5.61 9.03 -24.01
C TYR A 119 -4.66 7.91 -23.60
N ALA A 120 -3.59 8.24 -22.88
CA ALA A 120 -2.64 7.26 -22.36
C ALA A 120 -2.26 7.60 -20.92
N VAL A 121 -2.18 6.57 -20.09
CA VAL A 121 -1.69 6.67 -18.71
C VAL A 121 -0.42 5.85 -18.57
N THR A 122 0.61 6.44 -18.00
CA THR A 122 1.85 5.75 -17.65
C THR A 122 2.07 5.88 -16.15
N SER A 123 2.16 4.76 -15.45
CA SER A 123 2.46 4.73 -14.01
C SER A 123 3.73 3.93 -13.75
N GLY A 124 4.62 4.48 -12.93
CA GLY A 124 5.91 3.87 -12.61
C GLY A 124 6.37 4.24 -11.22
N ILE A 125 7.63 3.97 -10.96
CA ILE A 125 8.26 4.22 -9.67
C ILE A 125 8.21 5.72 -9.34
N GLY A 126 7.36 6.10 -8.39
CA GLY A 126 7.21 7.47 -7.91
C GLY A 126 6.43 8.43 -8.81
N PHE A 127 5.77 7.98 -9.88
CA PHE A 127 5.02 8.87 -10.75
C PHE A 127 3.81 8.23 -11.43
N THR A 128 2.85 9.09 -11.82
CA THR A 128 1.78 8.77 -12.77
C THR A 128 1.63 9.92 -13.77
N ARG A 129 1.63 9.62 -15.06
CA ARG A 129 1.52 10.59 -16.15
C ARG A 129 0.30 10.29 -17.02
N TYR A 130 -0.47 11.32 -17.31
CA TYR A 130 -1.64 11.32 -18.16
C TYR A 130 -1.36 12.13 -19.42
N ASN A 131 -1.50 11.54 -20.59
CA ASN A 131 -1.32 12.20 -21.87
C ASN A 131 -2.64 12.31 -22.62
N TYR A 132 -2.97 13.49 -23.07
CA TYR A 132 -4.20 13.81 -23.80
C TYR A 132 -3.86 14.44 -25.13
N VAL A 133 -4.58 14.06 -26.18
CA VAL A 133 -4.59 14.76 -27.48
C VAL A 133 -5.96 15.39 -27.66
N LEU A 134 -6.01 16.72 -27.66
CA LEU A 134 -7.24 17.47 -27.65
C LEU A 134 -7.57 18.00 -29.06
N ASP A 135 -8.84 18.04 -29.39
CA ASP A 135 -9.31 18.73 -30.59
C ASP A 135 -8.83 20.18 -30.57
N GLY A 136 -8.43 20.69 -31.74
CA GLY A 136 -7.77 22.00 -31.81
C GLY A 136 -6.24 21.93 -31.80
N GLY A 137 -5.66 20.72 -31.73
CA GLY A 137 -4.25 20.46 -31.91
C GLY A 137 -3.39 20.81 -30.69
N ILE A 138 -3.93 20.73 -29.49
CA ILE A 138 -3.16 20.83 -28.26
C ILE A 138 -2.94 19.42 -27.68
N LYS A 139 -1.68 19.09 -27.42
CA LYS A 139 -1.32 17.96 -26.56
C LYS A 139 -1.13 18.46 -25.13
N CYS A 140 -1.75 17.80 -24.18
CA CYS A 140 -1.62 18.08 -22.76
C CYS A 140 -1.05 16.85 -22.04
N SER A 141 -0.01 17.05 -21.25
CA SER A 141 0.51 16.02 -20.33
C SER A 141 0.37 16.54 -18.89
N ARG A 142 -0.23 15.73 -18.04
CA ARG A 142 -0.27 15.94 -16.59
C ARG A 142 0.57 14.85 -15.93
N MET A 143 1.62 15.21 -15.22
CA MET A 143 2.48 14.27 -14.51
C MET A 143 2.48 14.57 -13.02
N ILE A 144 2.02 13.61 -12.26
CA ILE A 144 2.07 13.60 -10.80
C ILE A 144 3.35 12.88 -10.39
N SER A 145 4.16 13.50 -9.55
CA SER A 145 5.43 12.93 -9.06
C SER A 145 5.54 13.12 -7.56
N VAL A 146 5.93 12.06 -6.86
CA VAL A 146 6.18 12.06 -5.42
C VAL A 146 7.67 11.96 -5.16
N MET A 147 8.21 12.87 -4.36
CA MET A 147 9.60 12.87 -3.95
C MET A 147 9.80 11.82 -2.84
N PRO A 148 10.71 10.84 -2.99
CA PRO A 148 10.99 9.89 -1.93
C PRO A 148 11.63 10.59 -0.73
N SER A 149 11.43 10.07 0.47
CA SER A 149 12.12 10.52 1.67
C SER A 149 13.36 9.69 1.96
N GLU A 150 14.44 10.32 2.39
CA GLU A 150 15.64 9.63 2.86
C GLU A 150 15.45 9.09 4.28
N ASN A 151 14.73 9.84 5.11
CA ASN A 151 14.44 9.47 6.49
C ASN A 151 12.99 8.97 6.61
N ILE A 152 12.83 7.81 7.23
CA ILE A 152 11.52 7.17 7.39
C ILE A 152 10.54 7.96 8.28
N ASN A 153 11.04 8.78 9.20
CA ASN A 153 10.23 9.59 10.12
C ASN A 153 9.98 11.02 9.60
N GLU A 154 10.56 11.34 8.46
CA GLU A 154 10.46 12.64 7.81
C GLU A 154 9.91 12.45 6.40
N GLY A 155 9.74 13.52 5.70
CA GLY A 155 9.30 13.53 4.32
C GLY A 155 8.48 14.77 4.04
N ASN A 156 8.40 15.10 2.77
CA ASN A 156 7.63 16.24 2.31
C ASN A 156 6.21 15.76 1.98
N PRO A 157 5.18 16.08 2.80
CA PRO A 157 3.81 15.59 2.60
C PRO A 157 3.11 16.31 1.44
N SER A 158 3.79 16.39 0.30
CA SER A 158 3.27 16.98 -0.93
C SER A 158 3.74 16.24 -2.18
N PHE A 159 3.09 16.49 -3.28
CA PHE A 159 3.46 15.98 -4.61
C PHE A 159 3.57 17.12 -5.61
N LEU A 160 4.33 16.89 -6.66
CA LEU A 160 4.51 17.81 -7.77
C LEU A 160 3.60 17.40 -8.93
N LEU A 161 2.73 18.33 -9.35
CA LEU A 161 1.99 18.23 -10.60
C LEU A 161 2.73 19.08 -11.64
N THR A 162 3.27 18.43 -12.67
CA THR A 162 3.85 19.10 -13.83
C THR A 162 2.87 19.00 -15.00
N VAL A 163 2.48 20.15 -15.54
CA VAL A 163 1.58 20.23 -16.70
C VAL A 163 2.33 20.78 -17.88
N THR A 164 2.31 20.06 -18.99
CA THR A 164 2.95 20.46 -20.25
C THR A 164 1.91 20.53 -21.36
N LEU A 165 1.79 21.72 -21.94
CA LEU A 165 0.92 22.00 -23.08
C LEU A 165 1.80 22.21 -24.32
N ARG A 166 1.44 21.55 -25.44
CA ARG A 166 2.14 21.70 -26.73
C ARG A 166 1.14 21.96 -27.85
N ASN A 167 1.33 23.05 -28.57
CA ASN A 167 0.55 23.32 -29.76
C ASN A 167 1.12 22.54 -30.96
N THR A 168 0.40 21.53 -31.41
CA THR A 168 0.76 20.71 -32.60
C THR A 168 -0.01 21.12 -33.84
N SER A 169 -0.88 22.14 -33.76
CA SER A 169 -1.59 22.70 -34.91
C SER A 169 -0.72 23.66 -35.73
N ASN A 170 -1.16 24.00 -36.91
CA ASN A 170 -0.49 24.96 -37.81
C ASN A 170 -0.90 26.43 -37.55
N SER A 171 -1.66 26.70 -36.49
CA SER A 171 -2.16 28.02 -36.14
C SER A 171 -1.87 28.39 -34.70
N ASN A 172 -1.86 29.70 -34.41
CA ASN A 172 -1.81 30.16 -33.02
C ASN A 172 -3.07 29.70 -32.29
N ARG A 173 -2.89 29.33 -31.02
CA ARG A 173 -3.99 28.97 -30.13
C ARG A 173 -3.93 29.81 -28.87
N LYS A 174 -5.10 30.13 -28.35
CA LYS A 174 -5.26 30.70 -27.02
C LYS A 174 -5.67 29.57 -26.09
N VAL A 175 -4.86 29.29 -25.06
CA VAL A 175 -5.04 28.15 -24.19
C VAL A 175 -5.11 28.61 -22.74
N THR A 176 -6.13 28.16 -22.01
CA THR A 176 -6.23 28.29 -20.56
C THR A 176 -6.21 26.88 -19.96
N TYR A 177 -5.46 26.68 -18.91
CA TYR A 177 -5.48 25.46 -18.12
C TYR A 177 -5.92 25.77 -16.69
N GLU A 178 -6.75 24.92 -16.14
CA GLU A 178 -7.24 25.03 -14.78
C GLU A 178 -7.14 23.68 -14.06
N GLU A 179 -6.39 23.64 -12.97
CA GLU A 179 -6.38 22.50 -12.03
C GLU A 179 -7.13 22.90 -10.76
N VAL A 180 -8.04 22.04 -10.32
CA VAL A 180 -8.89 22.29 -9.16
C VAL A 180 -8.79 21.16 -8.16
N MET A 181 -8.52 21.50 -6.92
CA MET A 181 -8.58 20.58 -5.79
C MET A 181 -9.75 20.96 -4.87
N LEU A 182 -10.59 19.99 -4.59
CA LEU A 182 -11.79 20.19 -3.77
C LEU A 182 -11.59 19.48 -2.42
N PRO A 183 -11.39 20.21 -1.33
CA PRO A 183 -11.22 19.60 -0.01
C PRO A 183 -12.45 18.78 0.40
N CYS A 184 -12.18 17.61 0.98
CA CYS A 184 -13.16 16.79 1.67
C CYS A 184 -12.39 15.92 2.67
N PHE A 185 -12.29 16.39 3.91
CA PHE A 185 -11.49 15.73 4.94
C PHE A 185 -12.29 14.63 5.61
N VAL A 186 -11.73 13.42 5.64
CA VAL A 186 -12.38 12.23 6.19
C VAL A 186 -11.49 11.59 7.24
N PRO A 187 -12.00 11.34 8.45
CA PRO A 187 -11.27 10.61 9.46
C PRO A 187 -11.17 9.11 9.16
N VAL A 188 -10.16 8.46 9.73
CA VAL A 188 -9.88 7.02 9.53
C VAL A 188 -11.06 6.12 9.91
N ASN A 189 -11.78 6.47 10.93
CA ASN A 189 -12.83 5.62 11.52
C ASN A 189 -14.25 5.92 11.05
N GLU A 190 -14.45 6.98 10.26
CA GLU A 190 -15.75 7.26 9.66
C GLU A 190 -15.90 6.57 8.30
N GLN A 191 -16.32 5.32 8.36
CA GLN A 191 -16.50 4.53 7.15
C GLN A 191 -17.71 4.87 6.32
N ASN A 192 -18.78 5.29 6.96
CA ASN A 192 -20.11 5.21 6.38
C ASN A 192 -20.96 6.45 6.65
N SER A 193 -20.36 7.62 6.87
CA SER A 193 -21.11 8.86 7.03
C SER A 193 -20.84 9.86 5.90
N PRO A 194 -21.22 9.55 4.64
CA PRO A 194 -21.12 10.51 3.54
C PRO A 194 -21.86 11.82 3.82
N VAL A 195 -22.84 11.78 4.71
CA VAL A 195 -23.65 12.95 5.08
C VAL A 195 -22.87 13.94 5.96
N ALA A 196 -22.07 13.44 6.89
CA ALA A 196 -21.22 14.30 7.74
C ALA A 196 -20.15 15.02 6.91
N GLU A 197 -19.53 14.31 5.96
CA GLU A 197 -18.52 14.85 5.06
C GLU A 197 -19.05 15.96 4.14
N ARG A 198 -20.26 15.82 3.61
CA ARG A 198 -20.89 16.84 2.76
C ARG A 198 -21.22 18.14 3.49
N SER A 199 -21.33 18.10 4.80
CA SER A 199 -21.62 19.28 5.62
C SER A 199 -20.36 20.04 6.05
N HIS A 200 -19.17 19.51 5.80
CA HIS A 200 -17.93 20.13 6.20
C HIS A 200 -17.70 21.47 5.50
N ARG A 201 -17.27 22.46 6.26
CA ARG A 201 -16.92 23.79 5.77
C ARG A 201 -15.43 24.03 5.91
N TYR A 202 -14.90 24.74 4.93
CA TYR A 202 -13.47 25.03 4.84
C TYR A 202 -13.24 26.54 4.80
N LYS A 203 -12.20 26.98 5.48
CA LYS A 203 -11.67 28.34 5.38
C LYS A 203 -10.49 28.31 4.43
N TYR A 204 -10.49 29.26 3.52
CA TYR A 204 -9.42 29.43 2.56
C TYR A 204 -8.60 30.66 2.92
N TYR A 205 -7.30 30.52 2.86
CA TYR A 205 -6.35 31.62 3.00
C TYR A 205 -5.47 31.67 1.77
N THR A 206 -5.35 32.87 1.17
CA THR A 206 -4.51 33.12 0.00
C THR A 206 -3.35 34.01 0.41
N ASP A 207 -2.15 33.52 0.31
CA ASP A 207 -0.92 34.29 0.42
C ASP A 207 -0.42 34.69 -0.96
N ILE A 208 -0.69 35.95 -1.33
CA ILE A 208 -0.31 36.49 -2.64
C ILE A 208 1.21 36.63 -2.77
N THR A 209 1.89 36.93 -1.68
CA THR A 209 3.35 37.12 -1.65
C THR A 209 4.07 35.81 -1.93
N PHE A 210 3.62 34.73 -1.32
CA PHE A 210 4.20 33.40 -1.47
C PHE A 210 3.49 32.54 -2.52
N ARG A 211 2.49 33.08 -3.22
CA ARG A 211 1.72 32.36 -4.24
C ARG A 211 1.23 31.00 -3.74
N CYS A 212 0.59 31.02 -2.57
CA CYS A 212 0.09 29.84 -1.91
C CYS A 212 -1.38 30.04 -1.51
N VAL A 213 -2.17 28.98 -1.65
CA VAL A 213 -3.52 28.92 -1.11
C VAL A 213 -3.61 27.72 -0.20
N THR A 214 -4.15 27.92 0.99
CA THR A 214 -4.45 26.84 1.95
C THR A 214 -5.95 26.69 2.16
N ALA A 215 -6.40 25.45 2.38
CA ALA A 215 -7.74 25.12 2.81
C ALA A 215 -7.67 24.45 4.19
N SER A 216 -8.31 25.06 5.16
CA SER A 216 -8.38 24.58 6.54
C SER A 216 -9.81 24.18 6.88
N PHE A 217 -9.95 23.20 7.76
CA PHE A 217 -11.24 22.85 8.35
C PHE A 217 -11.76 24.00 9.22
N ASP A 218 -13.02 24.39 9.02
CA ASP A 218 -13.60 25.51 9.78
C ASP A 218 -14.08 25.05 11.17
N THR A 219 -13.21 25.10 12.14
CA THR A 219 -13.48 24.72 13.53
C THR A 219 -14.44 25.64 14.26
N SER A 220 -14.75 26.84 13.70
CA SER A 220 -15.65 27.79 14.35
C SER A 220 -17.13 27.45 14.13
N VAL A 221 -17.45 26.74 13.05
CA VAL A 221 -18.84 26.40 12.68
C VAL A 221 -19.11 24.89 12.75
N GLN A 222 -18.07 24.08 12.87
CA GLN A 222 -18.19 22.63 12.92
C GLN A 222 -17.64 22.10 14.24
N LYS A 223 -18.47 21.34 14.93
CA LYS A 223 -18.00 20.51 16.03
C LYS A 223 -17.47 19.22 15.42
N TYR A 224 -16.30 18.78 15.90
CA TYR A 224 -15.80 17.47 15.55
C TYR A 224 -16.82 16.41 15.87
N VAL A 225 -17.02 15.45 14.99
CA VAL A 225 -17.76 14.25 15.31
C VAL A 225 -16.96 13.53 16.39
N LYS A 226 -17.51 13.49 17.59
CA LYS A 226 -16.91 12.73 18.68
C LYS A 226 -17.19 11.27 18.40
N TRP A 227 -16.17 10.53 18.06
CA TRP A 227 -16.26 9.10 18.06
C TRP A 227 -16.05 8.60 19.49
N THR A 228 -17.09 8.02 20.06
CA THR A 228 -17.03 7.41 21.39
C THR A 228 -17.46 5.96 21.22
N GLU A 229 -16.51 5.05 21.17
CA GLU A 229 -16.79 3.72 21.67
C GLU A 229 -16.78 3.77 23.20
N GLU A 230 -17.61 2.97 23.82
CA GLU A 230 -17.73 2.90 25.28
C GLU A 230 -16.35 2.57 25.87
N GLY A 231 -15.80 3.51 26.63
CA GLY A 231 -14.47 3.39 27.22
C GLY A 231 -13.28 3.87 26.39
N ALA A 232 -13.48 4.31 25.14
CA ALA A 232 -12.39 4.86 24.33
C ALA A 232 -12.13 6.35 24.65
N PRO A 233 -10.86 6.81 24.67
CA PRO A 233 -10.56 8.23 24.80
C PRO A 233 -11.12 9.00 23.61
N THR A 234 -11.55 10.23 23.84
CA THR A 234 -12.05 11.15 22.79
C THR A 234 -10.91 11.39 21.80
N MET A 235 -11.09 10.97 20.55
CA MET A 235 -10.01 10.88 19.56
C MET A 235 -9.83 12.13 18.69
N PHE A 236 -10.75 13.10 18.80
CA PHE A 236 -10.82 14.25 17.91
C PHE A 236 -10.52 15.55 18.64
N GLU A 237 -9.37 15.64 19.27
CA GLU A 237 -8.94 16.86 19.95
C GLU A 237 -8.35 17.88 18.97
N ASN A 238 -7.83 17.43 17.81
CA ASN A 238 -7.11 18.27 16.87
C ASN A 238 -7.82 18.36 15.53
N ALA A 239 -7.84 19.56 14.97
CA ALA A 239 -8.25 19.79 13.59
C ALA A 239 -7.28 19.09 12.61
N PRO A 240 -7.76 18.64 11.44
CA PRO A 240 -6.88 18.19 10.38
C PRO A 240 -5.91 19.30 9.97
N LYS A 241 -4.70 18.93 9.59
CA LYS A 241 -3.76 19.86 8.99
C LYS A 241 -4.34 20.41 7.69
N PRO A 242 -4.09 21.69 7.37
CA PRO A 242 -4.61 22.26 6.13
C PRO A 242 -4.05 21.55 4.89
N MET A 243 -4.81 21.55 3.80
CA MET A 243 -4.27 21.31 2.48
C MET A 243 -3.71 22.60 1.89
N PHE A 244 -2.72 22.49 1.01
CA PHE A 244 -2.21 23.64 0.29
C PHE A 244 -1.98 23.36 -1.19
N MET A 245 -1.93 24.45 -1.96
CA MET A 245 -1.50 24.50 -3.34
C MET A 245 -0.54 25.67 -3.51
N TYR A 246 0.62 25.43 -4.11
CA TYR A 246 1.64 26.43 -4.39
C TYR A 246 2.05 26.37 -5.86
N SER A 247 2.26 27.53 -6.49
CA SER A 247 2.83 27.61 -7.83
C SER A 247 3.57 28.93 -8.04
N SER A 248 4.77 28.87 -8.63
CA SER A 248 5.47 30.05 -9.13
C SER A 248 5.00 30.49 -10.52
N ASP A 249 4.33 29.61 -11.25
CA ASP A 249 4.02 29.77 -12.68
C ASP A 249 2.55 30.09 -12.94
N ALA A 250 1.65 29.50 -12.15
CA ALA A 250 0.22 29.64 -12.29
C ALA A 250 -0.34 30.69 -11.30
N PHE A 251 -1.46 31.29 -11.66
CA PHE A 251 -2.24 32.11 -10.74
C PHE A 251 -3.07 31.22 -9.82
N LEU A 252 -2.96 31.42 -8.51
CA LEU A 252 -3.71 30.66 -7.52
C LEU A 252 -4.86 31.49 -6.98
N ARG A 253 -6.02 30.85 -6.82
CA ARG A 253 -7.19 31.45 -6.21
C ARG A 253 -7.96 30.42 -5.38
N ALA A 254 -8.65 30.89 -4.36
CA ALA A 254 -9.66 30.15 -3.64
C ALA A 254 -11.05 30.61 -4.08
N LEU A 255 -11.92 29.67 -4.33
CA LEU A 255 -13.35 29.88 -4.52
C LEU A 255 -14.10 29.01 -3.52
N ASP A 256 -15.41 29.25 -3.35
CA ASP A 256 -16.26 28.62 -2.32
C ASP A 256 -16.18 27.08 -2.28
N SER A 257 -15.75 26.45 -3.36
CA SER A 257 -15.71 25.00 -3.49
C SER A 257 -14.29 24.41 -3.55
N GLY A 258 -13.21 25.20 -3.63
CA GLY A 258 -11.89 24.62 -3.76
C GLY A 258 -10.74 25.59 -3.98
N ILE A 259 -9.57 25.01 -4.23
CA ILE A 259 -8.35 25.71 -4.60
C ILE A 259 -8.08 25.49 -6.08
N TYR A 260 -7.76 26.56 -6.77
CA TYR A 260 -7.56 26.61 -8.22
C TYR A 260 -6.15 27.10 -8.56
N ALA A 261 -5.46 26.37 -9.44
CA ALA A 261 -4.28 26.85 -10.14
C ALA A 261 -4.64 27.08 -11.62
N VAL A 262 -4.48 28.33 -12.06
CA VAL A 262 -4.90 28.75 -13.40
C VAL A 262 -3.74 29.31 -14.19
N LEU A 263 -3.50 28.74 -15.36
CA LEU A 263 -2.65 29.31 -16.40
C LEU A 263 -3.58 29.91 -17.46
N ASP A 264 -3.77 31.22 -17.40
CA ASP A 264 -4.82 31.91 -18.16
C ASP A 264 -4.30 32.49 -19.48
N ASP A 265 -5.10 32.35 -20.52
CA ASP A 265 -5.01 33.04 -21.81
C ASP A 265 -3.62 33.00 -22.50
N VAL A 266 -2.94 31.86 -22.39
CA VAL A 266 -1.61 31.68 -22.99
C VAL A 266 -1.72 31.60 -24.51
N LYS A 267 -1.09 32.54 -25.21
CA LYS A 267 -0.96 32.49 -26.68
C LYS A 267 0.17 31.54 -27.06
N MET A 268 -0.17 30.43 -27.71
CA MET A 268 0.76 29.38 -28.14
C MET A 268 0.90 29.39 -29.67
N ARG A 269 2.12 29.61 -30.16
CA ARG A 269 2.47 29.47 -31.58
C ARG A 269 2.52 28.00 -31.99
N PRO A 270 2.41 27.68 -33.29
CA PRO A 270 2.68 26.32 -33.78
C PRO A 270 4.01 25.77 -33.27
N GLY A 271 4.01 24.55 -32.78
CA GLY A 271 5.17 23.87 -32.20
C GLY A 271 5.59 24.33 -30.79
N GLN A 272 5.02 25.40 -30.26
CA GLN A 272 5.38 25.91 -28.94
C GLN A 272 4.94 24.97 -27.83
N THR A 273 5.81 24.81 -26.84
CA THR A 273 5.53 24.09 -25.59
C THR A 273 5.54 25.06 -24.41
N LYS A 274 4.63 24.87 -23.49
CA LYS A 274 4.57 25.59 -22.20
C LYS A 274 4.43 24.58 -21.08
N THR A 275 5.33 24.65 -20.11
CA THR A 275 5.30 23.82 -18.90
C THR A 275 5.12 24.71 -17.68
N PHE A 276 4.35 24.24 -16.70
CA PHE A 276 4.23 24.87 -15.40
C PHE A 276 4.08 23.82 -14.33
N LYS A 277 4.40 24.20 -13.09
CA LYS A 277 4.47 23.31 -11.95
C LYS A 277 3.57 23.79 -10.82
N VAL A 278 2.90 22.85 -10.18
CA VAL A 278 2.05 23.08 -9.02
C VAL A 278 2.41 22.07 -7.93
N VAL A 279 2.74 22.55 -6.74
CA VAL A 279 2.95 21.71 -5.55
C VAL A 279 1.65 21.64 -4.78
N ILE A 280 1.19 20.44 -4.46
CA ILE A 280 -0.05 20.17 -3.76
C ILE A 280 0.26 19.26 -2.59
N GLY A 281 -0.27 19.57 -1.39
CA GLY A 281 0.04 18.74 -0.23
C GLY A 281 -0.71 19.11 1.05
N ILE A 282 -0.18 18.58 2.14
CA ILE A 282 -0.64 18.79 3.51
C ILE A 282 0.30 19.80 4.16
N ALA A 283 -0.24 20.87 4.74
CA ALA A 283 0.55 21.92 5.39
C ALA A 283 1.02 21.44 6.78
N ASP A 284 2.05 20.60 6.78
CA ASP A 284 2.69 20.09 7.98
C ASP A 284 4.07 20.74 8.15
N GLY A 285 4.07 22.02 8.49
CA GLY A 285 5.26 22.84 8.64
C GLY A 285 5.27 24.08 7.75
N ASP A 286 6.47 24.55 7.37
CA ASP A 286 6.66 25.70 6.48
C ASP A 286 6.38 25.30 5.03
N VAL A 287 5.17 25.62 4.56
CA VAL A 287 4.69 25.30 3.20
C VAL A 287 5.61 25.86 2.11
N LYS A 288 6.16 27.05 2.31
CA LYS A 288 7.07 27.66 1.34
C LYS A 288 8.36 26.84 1.21
N LYS A 289 8.95 26.49 2.34
CA LYS A 289 10.17 25.65 2.37
C LYS A 289 9.90 24.29 1.71
N MET A 290 8.78 23.66 2.03
CA MET A 290 8.38 22.38 1.45
C MET A 290 8.22 22.46 -0.08
N ALA A 291 7.57 23.52 -0.56
CA ALA A 291 7.36 23.72 -1.99
C ALA A 291 8.67 24.05 -2.73
N GLU A 292 9.52 24.90 -2.17
CA GLU A 292 10.83 25.25 -2.74
C GLU A 292 11.77 24.03 -2.78
N GLU A 293 11.80 23.22 -1.75
CA GLU A 293 12.57 21.96 -1.71
C GLU A 293 12.17 21.04 -2.86
N MET A 294 10.87 20.81 -3.03
CA MET A 294 10.35 19.97 -4.10
C MET A 294 10.65 20.54 -5.50
N LEU A 295 10.48 21.84 -5.70
CA LEU A 295 10.77 22.47 -6.99
C LEU A 295 12.25 22.47 -7.34
N ASN A 296 13.13 22.63 -6.35
CA ASN A 296 14.59 22.61 -6.53
C ASN A 296 15.12 21.20 -6.82
N ALA A 297 14.50 20.16 -6.23
CA ALA A 297 14.86 18.77 -6.47
C ALA A 297 14.29 18.21 -7.79
N ALA A 298 13.31 18.89 -8.39
CA ALA A 298 12.59 18.40 -9.55
C ALA A 298 13.43 18.41 -10.83
N GLU A 299 13.60 17.25 -11.42
CA GLU A 299 14.26 17.05 -12.71
C GLU A 299 13.28 17.22 -13.88
N GLU A 300 13.81 17.56 -15.05
CA GLU A 300 13.05 17.49 -16.29
C GLU A 300 13.06 16.06 -16.84
N GLY A 301 11.90 15.52 -17.20
CA GLY A 301 11.82 14.18 -17.74
C GLY A 301 10.39 13.69 -17.94
N GLU A 302 10.29 12.54 -18.60
CA GLU A 302 9.00 11.90 -18.92
C GLU A 302 8.60 10.84 -17.88
N TYR A 303 9.51 10.45 -16.98
CA TYR A 303 9.36 9.32 -16.05
C TYR A 303 9.41 9.75 -14.58
N GLY A 304 8.78 10.87 -14.29
CA GLY A 304 8.72 11.44 -12.96
C GLY A 304 9.77 12.53 -12.71
N ALA A 305 9.41 13.53 -11.94
CA ALA A 305 10.27 14.64 -11.60
C ALA A 305 11.37 14.29 -10.56
N PHE A 306 11.36 13.09 -10.01
CA PHE A 306 12.30 12.62 -8.98
C PHE A 306 12.89 11.25 -9.34
N ALA A 307 13.04 10.97 -10.64
CA ALA A 307 13.43 9.65 -11.12
C ALA A 307 14.82 9.21 -10.60
N SER A 308 15.79 10.13 -10.52
CA SER A 308 17.13 9.83 -10.00
C SER A 308 17.11 9.54 -8.49
N MET A 309 16.29 10.26 -7.73
CA MET A 309 16.13 10.02 -6.30
C MET A 309 15.50 8.65 -6.05
N TRP A 310 14.44 8.30 -6.77
CA TRP A 310 13.84 6.97 -6.68
C TRP A 310 14.79 5.86 -7.09
N LYS A 311 15.60 6.08 -8.15
CA LYS A 311 16.62 5.11 -8.54
C LYS A 311 17.63 4.85 -7.42
N SER A 312 18.05 5.88 -6.71
CA SER A 312 18.99 5.76 -5.58
C SER A 312 18.34 5.08 -4.38
N ARG A 313 17.03 5.24 -4.23
CA ARG A 313 16.25 4.65 -3.13
C ARG A 313 15.94 3.17 -3.34
N MET A 314 15.67 2.76 -4.58
CA MET A 314 15.34 1.37 -4.89
C MET A 314 16.56 0.47 -4.78
N PRO A 315 16.39 -0.76 -4.24
CA PRO A 315 17.44 -1.78 -4.26
C PRO A 315 17.89 -2.09 -5.69
N ASP A 316 19.10 -2.60 -5.84
CA ASP A 316 19.64 -2.99 -7.14
C ASP A 316 19.30 -4.45 -7.50
N PHE A 317 18.30 -4.64 -8.33
CA PHE A 317 17.87 -5.95 -8.83
C PHE A 317 18.45 -6.31 -10.21
N ARG A 318 19.45 -5.60 -10.72
CA ARG A 318 20.02 -5.84 -12.07
C ARG A 318 20.71 -7.19 -12.22
N SER A 319 21.11 -7.81 -11.11
CA SER A 319 21.68 -9.17 -11.11
C SER A 319 20.64 -10.25 -11.44
N GLU A 320 19.35 -10.01 -11.22
CA GLU A 320 18.30 -10.94 -11.61
C GLU A 320 18.16 -10.98 -13.14
N ARG A 321 18.31 -12.18 -13.71
CA ARG A 321 18.31 -12.39 -15.17
C ARG A 321 16.91 -12.53 -15.76
N ASP A 322 15.96 -13.01 -14.96
CA ASP A 322 14.57 -13.07 -15.37
C ASP A 322 13.96 -11.66 -15.35
N ASN A 323 13.64 -11.14 -16.52
CA ASN A 323 13.11 -9.80 -16.69
C ASN A 323 11.75 -9.61 -16.01
N VAL A 324 10.91 -10.65 -15.95
CA VAL A 324 9.59 -10.59 -15.29
C VAL A 324 9.80 -10.50 -13.80
N LYS A 325 10.60 -11.39 -13.24
CA LYS A 325 10.92 -11.41 -11.81
C LYS A 325 11.60 -10.11 -11.37
N ARG A 326 12.62 -9.63 -12.11
CA ARG A 326 13.30 -8.36 -11.82
C ARG A 326 12.34 -7.18 -11.77
N ARG A 327 11.43 -7.09 -12.74
CA ARG A 327 10.40 -6.07 -12.81
C ARG A 327 9.46 -6.13 -11.61
N GLU A 328 9.01 -7.32 -11.23
CA GLU A 328 8.14 -7.51 -10.07
C GLU A 328 8.86 -7.19 -8.76
N MET A 329 10.14 -7.49 -8.62
CA MET A 329 10.93 -7.11 -7.45
C MET A 329 10.97 -5.58 -7.26
N TYR A 330 11.23 -4.81 -8.33
CA TYR A 330 11.15 -3.34 -8.27
C TYR A 330 9.74 -2.86 -7.94
N TRP A 331 8.73 -3.44 -8.58
CA TRP A 331 7.34 -3.06 -8.39
C TRP A 331 6.87 -3.31 -6.95
N ASN A 332 7.17 -4.50 -6.42
CA ASN A 332 6.81 -4.88 -5.05
C ASN A 332 7.56 -4.05 -4.01
N ALA A 333 8.84 -3.78 -4.22
CA ALA A 333 9.61 -2.91 -3.32
C ALA A 333 9.04 -1.48 -3.30
N HIS A 334 8.70 -0.91 -4.48
CA HIS A 334 8.05 0.39 -4.55
C HIS A 334 6.66 0.39 -3.90
N ALA A 335 5.89 -0.67 -4.09
CA ALA A 335 4.56 -0.79 -3.49
C ALA A 335 4.61 -0.72 -1.96
N LEU A 336 5.58 -1.37 -1.33
CA LEU A 336 5.79 -1.32 0.12
C LEU A 336 6.26 0.07 0.58
N GLU A 337 7.22 0.67 -0.11
CA GLU A 337 7.71 2.02 0.19
C GLU A 337 6.59 3.07 0.02
N ALA A 338 5.81 2.99 -1.06
CA ALA A 338 4.74 3.93 -1.35
C ALA A 338 3.54 3.80 -0.41
N SER A 339 3.30 2.61 0.16
CA SER A 339 2.22 2.38 1.12
C SER A 339 2.62 2.71 2.56
N ALA A 340 3.91 2.78 2.87
CA ALA A 340 4.38 3.06 4.22
C ALA A 340 3.92 4.44 4.72
N VAL A 341 3.53 4.51 6.00
CA VAL A 341 2.99 5.72 6.62
C VAL A 341 3.59 5.96 7.99
N TYR A 342 3.87 7.23 8.29
CA TYR A 342 4.29 7.68 9.60
C TYR A 342 3.09 7.92 10.49
N ASP A 343 3.19 7.46 11.72
CA ASP A 343 2.21 7.65 12.78
C ASP A 343 2.80 8.52 13.89
N SER A 344 2.31 9.74 14.01
CA SER A 344 2.83 10.71 14.99
C SER A 344 2.54 10.33 16.44
N TYR A 345 1.48 9.56 16.72
CA TYR A 345 1.17 9.13 18.08
C TYR A 345 2.18 8.10 18.60
N PHE A 346 2.53 7.11 17.76
CA PHE A 346 3.54 6.12 18.12
C PHE A 346 4.97 6.56 17.79
N GLY A 347 5.13 7.57 16.93
CA GLY A 347 6.44 8.04 16.47
C GLY A 347 7.15 7.03 15.57
N GLU A 348 6.41 6.19 14.85
CA GLU A 348 6.95 5.12 14.01
C GLU A 348 6.35 5.16 12.62
N THR A 349 7.12 4.63 11.66
CA THR A 349 6.67 4.41 10.29
C THR A 349 6.44 2.92 10.07
N TYR A 350 5.34 2.56 9.45
CA TYR A 350 4.94 1.18 9.23
C TYR A 350 4.24 1.02 7.87
N VAL A 351 4.05 -0.20 7.42
CA VAL A 351 3.31 -0.53 6.20
C VAL A 351 1.91 -1.02 6.58
N PRO A 352 0.83 -0.31 6.21
CA PRO A 352 -0.54 -0.76 6.48
C PRO A 352 -0.91 -1.96 5.63
N ALA A 353 -1.90 -2.73 6.09
CA ALA A 353 -2.37 -3.96 5.44
C ALA A 353 -2.86 -3.77 4.00
N GLY A 354 -3.48 -2.65 3.72
CA GLY A 354 -3.93 -2.32 2.39
C GLY A 354 -3.95 -0.82 2.18
N GLY A 355 -3.17 -0.33 1.21
CA GLY A 355 -3.01 1.10 0.97
C GLY A 355 -4.33 1.83 0.76
N ASP A 356 -5.21 1.30 -0.08
CA ASP A 356 -6.52 1.86 -0.37
C ASP A 356 -7.61 1.39 0.60
N VAL A 357 -7.71 0.08 0.85
CA VAL A 357 -8.83 -0.49 1.64
C VAL A 357 -8.86 0.05 3.05
N ASN A 358 -7.71 0.12 3.72
CA ASN A 358 -7.67 0.63 5.09
C ASN A 358 -7.88 2.13 5.16
N TYR A 359 -7.43 2.88 4.17
CA TYR A 359 -7.66 4.32 4.10
C TYR A 359 -9.08 4.66 3.66
N HIS A 360 -9.61 4.00 2.65
CA HIS A 360 -10.96 4.27 2.14
C HIS A 360 -12.05 3.87 3.11
N HIS A 361 -11.82 2.82 3.87
CA HIS A 361 -12.84 2.28 4.76
C HIS A 361 -12.57 2.58 6.23
N GLY A 362 -11.44 3.22 6.57
CA GLY A 362 -11.06 3.52 7.95
C GLY A 362 -11.01 2.28 8.83
N ARG A 363 -10.77 1.11 8.24
CA ARG A 363 -10.87 -0.17 8.92
C ARG A 363 -9.60 -0.52 9.66
N LYS A 364 -9.73 -1.58 10.40
CA LYS A 364 -8.72 -2.29 11.16
C LYS A 364 -7.38 -2.30 10.44
N LEU A 365 -6.39 -1.72 11.08
CA LEU A 365 -5.01 -1.86 10.68
C LEU A 365 -4.49 -3.18 11.25
N SER A 366 -4.16 -4.14 10.41
CA SER A 366 -3.77 -5.50 10.82
C SER A 366 -2.33 -5.54 11.30
N SER A 367 -2.11 -5.88 12.56
CA SER A 367 -0.76 -6.08 13.10
C SER A 367 0.00 -7.20 12.40
N LEU A 368 -0.69 -8.25 11.96
CA LEU A 368 -0.10 -9.36 11.21
C LEU A 368 0.49 -8.88 9.86
N ASP A 369 -0.25 -8.06 9.13
CA ASP A 369 0.23 -7.54 7.85
C ASP A 369 1.45 -6.60 8.03
N HIS A 370 1.48 -5.83 9.13
CA HIS A 370 2.65 -5.01 9.46
C HIS A 370 3.88 -5.87 9.71
N ILE A 371 3.71 -6.98 10.43
CA ILE A 371 4.79 -7.94 10.72
C ILE A 371 5.29 -8.58 9.41
N HIS A 372 4.39 -9.05 8.55
CA HIS A 372 4.77 -9.67 7.28
C HIS A 372 5.52 -8.71 6.35
N ALA A 373 5.16 -7.42 6.37
CA ALA A 373 5.87 -6.41 5.60
C ALA A 373 7.34 -6.23 6.05
N VAL A 374 7.66 -6.50 7.31
CA VAL A 374 9.03 -6.42 7.84
C VAL A 374 9.97 -7.37 7.09
N LEU A 375 9.51 -8.56 6.74
CA LEU A 375 10.36 -9.61 6.16
C LEU A 375 11.15 -9.13 4.92
N PRO A 376 10.53 -8.62 3.85
CA PRO A 376 11.29 -8.08 2.72
C PRO A 376 11.96 -6.75 3.03
N LEU A 377 11.42 -5.95 3.97
CA LEU A 377 12.01 -4.67 4.35
C LEU A 377 13.37 -4.83 5.05
N CYS A 378 13.64 -5.97 5.69
CA CYS A 378 14.97 -6.27 6.21
C CYS A 378 16.05 -6.15 5.12
N TYR A 379 15.73 -6.50 3.89
CA TYR A 379 16.64 -6.45 2.74
C TYR A 379 16.61 -5.10 2.00
N THR A 380 15.45 -4.46 1.92
CA THR A 380 15.27 -3.26 1.08
C THR A 380 15.42 -1.96 1.85
N ASN A 381 14.96 -1.93 3.10
CA ASN A 381 14.93 -0.75 3.96
C ASN A 381 14.96 -1.14 5.44
N PRO A 382 16.13 -1.52 5.98
CA PRO A 382 16.25 -1.96 7.38
C PRO A 382 15.74 -0.94 8.41
N ALA A 383 15.83 0.36 8.11
CA ALA A 383 15.32 1.40 8.99
C ALA A 383 13.79 1.36 9.10
N LEU A 384 13.10 1.14 7.97
CA LEU A 384 11.65 0.97 7.94
C LEU A 384 11.24 -0.35 8.61
N ALA A 385 11.98 -1.44 8.39
CA ALA A 385 11.77 -2.71 9.08
C ALA A 385 11.83 -2.55 10.60
N LYS A 386 12.86 -1.87 11.10
CA LYS A 386 13.04 -1.57 12.54
C LYS A 386 11.88 -0.77 13.11
N SER A 387 11.44 0.26 12.39
CA SER A 387 10.33 1.11 12.83
C SER A 387 9.00 0.35 12.83
N ALA A 388 8.75 -0.47 11.81
CA ALA A 388 7.56 -1.32 11.76
C ALA A 388 7.51 -2.36 12.89
N LEU A 389 8.66 -2.97 13.24
CA LEU A 389 8.76 -3.84 14.41
C LEU A 389 8.40 -3.10 15.70
N ARG A 390 8.98 -1.90 15.92
CA ARG A 390 8.65 -1.07 17.09
C ARG A 390 7.17 -0.67 17.12
N PHE A 391 6.59 -0.36 15.96
CA PHE A 391 5.17 -0.05 15.86
C PHE A 391 4.31 -1.19 16.38
N VAL A 392 4.55 -2.43 15.94
CA VAL A 392 3.82 -3.61 16.42
C VAL A 392 4.09 -3.88 17.90
N MET A 393 5.34 -3.77 18.35
CA MET A 393 5.71 -3.98 19.75
C MET A 393 5.03 -2.95 20.68
N LYS A 394 4.78 -1.72 20.20
CA LYS A 394 4.00 -0.71 20.93
C LYS A 394 2.50 -1.05 21.02
N HIS A 395 2.03 -2.03 20.28
CA HIS A 395 0.68 -2.59 20.39
C HIS A 395 0.60 -3.76 21.39
N SER A 396 1.70 -4.17 22.01
CA SER A 396 1.71 -5.25 22.99
C SER A 396 1.44 -4.74 24.40
N ASP A 397 0.90 -5.61 25.25
CA ASP A 397 0.76 -5.39 26.69
C ASP A 397 1.84 -6.13 27.50
N GLN A 398 1.84 -5.91 28.80
CA GLN A 398 2.79 -6.54 29.74
C GLN A 398 2.60 -8.06 29.88
N PHE A 399 1.50 -8.61 29.35
CA PHE A 399 1.20 -10.03 29.36
C PHE A 399 1.53 -10.72 28.02
N GLY A 400 2.14 -10.00 27.07
CA GLY A 400 2.52 -10.52 25.77
C GLY A 400 1.40 -10.60 24.76
N ARG A 401 0.23 -10.01 25.04
CA ARG A 401 -0.84 -9.88 24.04
C ARG A 401 -0.50 -8.76 23.09
N ILE A 402 -0.70 -9.02 21.80
CA ILE A 402 -0.55 -8.01 20.74
C ILE A 402 -1.95 -7.65 20.26
N ALA A 403 -2.26 -6.36 20.19
CA ALA A 403 -3.53 -5.91 19.62
C ALA A 403 -3.61 -6.28 18.13
N ASP A 404 -4.77 -6.67 17.64
CA ASP A 404 -4.99 -7.03 16.24
C ASP A 404 -4.69 -5.89 15.27
N GLY A 405 -4.63 -4.68 15.77
CA GLY A 405 -4.32 -3.48 15.03
C GLY A 405 -4.64 -2.22 15.83
N SER A 406 -4.65 -1.09 15.15
CA SER A 406 -5.01 0.18 15.76
C SER A 406 -5.84 1.06 14.81
N ILE A 407 -6.75 1.83 15.41
CA ILE A 407 -7.54 2.85 14.72
C ILE A 407 -7.48 4.17 15.49
N GLY A 408 -7.39 5.28 14.77
CA GLY A 408 -7.34 6.59 15.37
C GLY A 408 -6.20 6.76 16.40
N SER A 409 -6.12 7.88 17.07
CA SER A 409 -5.00 8.29 17.93
C SER A 409 -4.70 7.35 19.10
N GLY A 410 -3.95 6.27 18.86
CA GLY A 410 -3.53 5.32 19.90
C GLY A 410 -4.59 4.32 20.34
N HIS A 411 -5.74 4.28 19.69
CA HIS A 411 -6.76 3.31 20.00
C HIS A 411 -6.38 1.93 19.45
N LEU A 412 -6.13 0.98 20.34
CA LEU A 412 -5.81 -0.39 20.00
C LEU A 412 -7.10 -1.22 19.88
N LEU A 413 -7.14 -2.07 18.89
CA LEU A 413 -8.21 -3.06 18.73
C LEU A 413 -8.01 -4.20 19.74
N PRO A 414 -9.09 -4.80 20.24
CA PRO A 414 -8.97 -6.00 21.07
C PRO A 414 -8.20 -7.07 20.30
N SER A 415 -7.44 -7.85 21.04
CA SER A 415 -6.82 -9.05 20.51
C SER A 415 -7.90 -10.10 20.21
N SER A 416 -7.83 -10.74 19.05
CA SER A 416 -8.69 -11.86 18.69
C SER A 416 -8.25 -13.17 19.37
N SER A 417 -9.03 -14.23 19.21
CA SER A 417 -8.72 -15.55 19.78
C SER A 417 -7.48 -16.23 19.16
N ASP A 418 -7.08 -15.81 17.95
CA ASP A 418 -5.99 -16.48 17.20
C ASP A 418 -4.64 -15.75 17.41
N GLN A 419 -4.32 -15.43 18.66
CA GLN A 419 -3.20 -14.55 19.00
C GLN A 419 -1.83 -15.16 18.84
N CYS A 420 -1.71 -16.48 18.99
CA CYS A 420 -0.39 -17.12 18.89
C CYS A 420 0.28 -16.89 17.55
N GLU A 421 -0.48 -16.73 16.48
CA GLU A 421 0.04 -16.38 15.15
C GLU A 421 0.76 -15.02 15.13
N LEU A 422 0.24 -14.00 15.82
CA LEU A 422 0.86 -12.68 15.90
C LEU A 422 2.22 -12.74 16.60
N GLN A 423 2.29 -13.41 17.76
CA GLN A 423 3.53 -13.54 18.52
C GLN A 423 4.58 -14.34 17.74
N LEU A 424 4.20 -15.50 17.17
CA LEU A 424 5.13 -16.32 16.41
C LEU A 424 5.61 -15.61 15.14
N SER A 425 4.73 -14.90 14.44
CA SER A 425 5.12 -14.06 13.31
C SER A 425 6.06 -12.92 13.72
N LEU A 426 5.88 -12.34 14.91
CA LEU A 426 6.81 -11.34 15.43
C LEU A 426 8.20 -11.94 15.70
N PHE A 427 8.28 -13.16 16.26
CA PHE A 427 9.56 -13.87 16.41
C PHE A 427 10.24 -14.11 15.07
N HIS A 428 9.49 -14.53 14.04
CA HIS A 428 10.01 -14.71 12.69
C HIS A 428 10.58 -13.39 12.13
N ALA A 429 9.82 -12.30 12.21
CA ALA A 429 10.25 -11.01 11.69
C ALA A 429 11.48 -10.44 12.43
N VAL A 430 11.56 -10.60 13.75
CA VAL A 430 12.74 -10.19 14.53
C VAL A 430 13.95 -11.06 14.19
N SER A 431 13.75 -12.37 14.07
CA SER A 431 14.82 -13.29 13.64
C SER A 431 15.40 -12.88 12.30
N GLU A 432 14.55 -12.62 11.32
CA GLU A 432 14.97 -12.19 9.98
C GLU A 432 15.66 -10.82 10.02
N TYR A 433 15.15 -9.88 10.82
CA TYR A 433 15.79 -8.59 11.00
C TYR A 433 17.22 -8.73 11.55
N LEU A 434 17.40 -9.50 12.61
CA LEU A 434 18.71 -9.74 13.20
C LEU A 434 19.65 -10.45 12.22
N ARG A 435 19.15 -11.46 11.51
CA ARG A 435 19.91 -12.24 10.53
C ARG A 435 20.47 -11.38 9.39
N ILE A 436 19.64 -10.49 8.85
CA ILE A 436 20.02 -9.68 7.68
C ILE A 436 20.82 -8.45 8.08
N THR A 437 20.45 -7.79 9.18
CA THR A 437 21.06 -6.51 9.55
C THR A 437 22.26 -6.64 10.50
N GLY A 438 22.31 -7.71 11.28
CA GLY A 438 23.27 -7.86 12.39
C GLY A 438 23.05 -6.86 13.53
N ASP A 439 21.94 -6.09 13.55
CA ASP A 439 21.65 -5.08 14.56
C ASP A 439 21.18 -5.70 15.89
N SER A 440 22.08 -6.35 16.59
CA SER A 440 21.78 -6.93 17.91
C SER A 440 21.46 -5.88 18.99
N ALA A 441 21.88 -4.64 18.80
CA ALA A 441 21.58 -3.54 19.73
C ALA A 441 20.08 -3.24 19.76
N PHE A 442 19.35 -3.52 18.68
CA PHE A 442 17.90 -3.37 18.61
C PHE A 442 17.17 -4.05 19.79
N LEU A 443 17.63 -5.21 20.22
CA LEU A 443 17.00 -5.97 21.30
C LEU A 443 16.94 -5.21 22.63
N GLU A 444 17.83 -4.24 22.83
CA GLU A 444 17.91 -3.41 24.03
C GLU A 444 17.46 -1.96 23.83
N ASP A 445 16.99 -1.61 22.65
CA ASP A 445 16.46 -0.27 22.37
C ASP A 445 15.23 0.00 23.24
N PHE A 446 15.33 0.92 24.20
CA PHE A 446 14.19 1.32 25.00
C PHE A 446 13.24 2.22 24.21
N PHE A 447 11.96 1.92 24.27
CA PHE A 447 10.91 2.73 23.67
C PHE A 447 9.70 2.88 24.59
N GLU A 448 8.96 3.96 24.37
CA GLU A 448 7.74 4.27 25.11
C GLU A 448 6.57 3.49 24.55
N VAL A 449 5.85 2.78 25.41
CA VAL A 449 4.53 2.19 25.12
C VAL A 449 3.48 3.04 25.80
N ARG A 450 2.55 3.56 24.99
CA ARG A 450 1.43 4.39 25.47
C ARG A 450 0.17 3.57 25.49
N ASN A 451 -0.45 3.49 26.65
CA ASN A 451 -1.74 2.83 26.81
C ASN A 451 -2.67 3.69 27.66
N PHE A 452 -3.75 4.20 27.07
CA PHE A 452 -4.79 5.02 27.72
C PHE A 452 -4.22 6.15 28.64
N GLY A 453 -3.26 6.92 28.12
CA GLY A 453 -2.67 8.04 28.85
C GLY A 453 -1.62 7.66 29.91
N LYS A 454 -1.27 6.38 30.02
CA LYS A 454 -0.13 5.89 30.80
C LYS A 454 1.02 5.55 29.86
N SER A 455 2.21 5.96 30.23
CA SER A 455 3.43 5.62 29.52
C SER A 455 4.26 4.64 30.34
N THR A 456 4.72 3.58 29.70
CA THR A 456 5.70 2.63 30.23
C THR A 456 6.84 2.51 29.23
N PHE A 457 8.02 2.13 29.71
CA PHE A 457 9.17 1.88 28.84
C PHE A 457 9.50 0.39 28.84
N THR A 458 9.80 -0.13 27.69
CA THR A 458 10.18 -1.54 27.49
C THR A 458 11.25 -1.65 26.40
N SER A 459 11.79 -2.85 26.20
CA SER A 459 12.70 -3.16 25.11
C SER A 459 12.10 -4.26 24.22
N PRO A 460 12.56 -4.42 22.97
CA PRO A 460 12.18 -5.54 22.13
C PRO A 460 12.36 -6.90 22.79
N LEU A 461 13.48 -7.13 23.47
CA LEU A 461 13.71 -8.39 24.18
C LEU A 461 12.64 -8.64 25.25
N GLN A 462 12.30 -7.63 26.06
CA GLN A 462 11.26 -7.78 27.09
C GLN A 462 9.88 -8.05 26.48
N VAL A 463 9.55 -7.42 25.34
CA VAL A 463 8.29 -7.72 24.62
C VAL A 463 8.29 -9.17 24.14
N LEU A 464 9.39 -9.67 23.58
CA LEU A 464 9.50 -11.04 23.12
C LEU A 464 9.41 -12.05 24.27
N GLU A 465 10.04 -11.75 25.41
CA GLU A 465 9.90 -12.59 26.62
C GLU A 465 8.44 -12.65 27.09
N ASN A 466 7.74 -11.51 27.13
CA ASN A 466 6.31 -11.47 27.49
C ASN A 466 5.47 -12.26 26.48
N CYS A 467 5.69 -12.07 25.17
CA CYS A 467 5.02 -12.84 24.12
C CYS A 467 5.25 -14.34 24.28
N PHE A 468 6.46 -14.71 24.68
CA PHE A 468 6.81 -16.09 24.92
C PHE A 468 6.06 -16.73 26.10
N PHE A 469 5.98 -16.02 27.24
CA PHE A 469 5.17 -16.48 28.38
C PHE A 469 3.69 -16.61 28.00
N PHE A 470 3.17 -15.69 27.21
CA PHE A 470 1.81 -15.77 26.68
C PHE A 470 1.61 -17.04 25.84
N LEU A 471 2.51 -17.30 24.88
CA LEU A 471 2.46 -18.50 24.04
C LEU A 471 2.45 -19.79 24.86
N ARG A 472 3.30 -19.87 25.87
CA ARG A 472 3.37 -21.03 26.77
C ARG A 472 2.06 -21.27 27.49
N ASP A 473 1.47 -20.22 28.03
CA ASP A 473 0.26 -20.32 28.85
C ASP A 473 -0.97 -20.63 27.98
N GLU A 474 -1.10 -20.07 26.78
CA GLU A 474 -2.19 -20.32 25.84
C GLU A 474 -2.05 -21.67 25.12
N SER A 475 -0.85 -22.11 24.78
CA SER A 475 -0.63 -23.41 24.14
C SER A 475 -1.03 -24.59 25.05
N LEU A 476 -0.98 -24.39 26.36
CA LEU A 476 -1.46 -25.37 27.35
C LEU A 476 -2.99 -25.51 27.31
N ALA A 477 -3.71 -24.50 26.83
CA ALA A 477 -5.16 -24.43 26.84
C ALA A 477 -5.81 -24.85 25.51
N SER A 478 -5.05 -24.97 24.42
CA SER A 478 -5.58 -25.26 23.08
C SER A 478 -4.98 -26.54 22.48
N ASP A 479 -5.78 -27.28 21.69
CA ASP A 479 -5.33 -28.42 20.86
C ASP A 479 -4.48 -27.96 19.64
N GLY A 480 -3.67 -26.92 19.80
CA GLY A 480 -3.07 -26.08 18.78
C GLY A 480 -2.00 -26.71 17.89
N GLY A 481 -2.35 -27.63 17.01
CA GLY A 481 -1.41 -28.16 16.00
C GLY A 481 -0.71 -27.07 15.16
N LEU A 482 -1.46 -26.05 14.75
CA LEU A 482 -0.91 -24.90 14.02
C LEU A 482 0.22 -24.21 14.79
N TYR A 483 0.01 -23.91 16.07
CA TYR A 483 1.01 -23.17 16.85
C TYR A 483 2.26 -23.97 17.11
N HIS A 484 2.13 -25.29 17.28
CA HIS A 484 3.29 -26.19 17.36
C HIS A 484 4.08 -26.24 16.05
N ALA A 485 3.36 -26.32 14.91
CA ALA A 485 3.99 -26.28 13.59
C ALA A 485 4.75 -24.96 13.34
N MET A 486 4.11 -23.83 13.65
CA MET A 486 4.72 -22.51 13.55
C MET A 486 5.93 -22.37 14.49
N ALA A 487 5.80 -22.75 15.76
CA ALA A 487 6.87 -22.65 16.74
C ALA A 487 8.08 -23.49 16.32
N SER A 488 7.86 -24.71 15.82
CA SER A 488 8.92 -25.59 15.37
C SER A 488 9.64 -25.10 14.11
N ALA A 489 8.97 -24.35 13.26
CA ALA A 489 9.58 -23.74 12.08
C ALA A 489 10.32 -22.43 12.40
N ILE A 490 9.86 -21.64 13.36
CA ILE A 490 10.33 -20.27 13.60
C ILE A 490 11.36 -20.17 14.75
N LEU A 491 11.08 -20.80 15.90
CA LEU A 491 11.89 -20.59 17.11
C LEU A 491 13.35 -21.08 17.00
N PRO A 492 13.69 -22.16 16.27
CA PRO A 492 15.08 -22.55 16.11
C PRO A 492 15.98 -21.45 15.54
N GLU A 493 15.50 -20.75 14.50
CA GLU A 493 16.24 -19.65 13.89
C GLU A 493 16.34 -18.46 14.84
N PHE A 494 15.24 -18.09 15.53
CA PHE A 494 15.25 -17.02 16.53
C PHE A 494 16.27 -17.29 17.64
N ILE A 495 16.31 -18.50 18.18
CA ILE A 495 17.29 -18.93 19.20
C ILE A 495 18.71 -18.84 18.65
N ALA A 496 18.93 -19.22 17.40
CA ALA A 496 20.23 -19.12 16.75
C ALA A 496 20.69 -17.66 16.64
N GLN A 497 19.79 -16.74 16.28
CA GLN A 497 20.08 -15.31 16.20
C GLN A 497 20.34 -14.67 17.59
N LEU A 498 19.64 -15.08 18.65
CA LEU A 498 19.93 -14.65 20.01
C LEU A 498 21.33 -15.09 20.46
N LYS A 499 21.68 -16.35 20.21
CA LYS A 499 23.02 -16.87 20.51
C LYS A 499 24.10 -16.12 19.73
N ALA A 500 23.90 -15.87 18.45
CA ALA A 500 24.81 -15.10 17.61
C ALA A 500 24.97 -13.66 18.12
N SER A 501 23.92 -13.10 18.69
CA SER A 501 23.92 -11.77 19.32
C SER A 501 24.55 -11.73 20.72
N GLY A 502 25.02 -12.87 21.24
CA GLY A 502 25.58 -12.99 22.58
C GLY A 502 24.57 -12.83 23.72
N ARG A 503 23.29 -13.06 23.44
CA ARG A 503 22.19 -12.95 24.42
C ARG A 503 21.85 -14.28 25.04
N ASP A 504 21.35 -14.24 26.27
CA ASP A 504 20.82 -15.44 26.93
C ASP A 504 19.58 -15.94 26.19
N SER A 505 19.66 -17.16 25.71
CA SER A 505 18.57 -17.84 24.99
C SER A 505 17.95 -18.99 25.80
N SER A 506 18.36 -19.17 27.07
CA SER A 506 17.94 -20.31 27.90
C SER A 506 16.42 -20.38 28.09
N LEU A 507 15.76 -19.23 28.27
CA LEU A 507 14.31 -19.14 28.37
C LEU A 507 13.63 -19.76 27.15
N PHE A 508 14.06 -19.36 25.95
CA PHE A 508 13.47 -19.78 24.69
C PHE A 508 13.82 -21.23 24.35
N ILE A 509 14.99 -21.71 24.74
CA ILE A 509 15.40 -23.13 24.58
C ILE A 509 14.50 -24.04 25.41
N ASN A 510 14.32 -23.72 26.69
CA ASN A 510 13.48 -24.52 27.60
C ASN A 510 12.05 -24.62 27.09
N ALA A 511 11.59 -23.59 26.42
CA ALA A 511 10.26 -23.56 25.86
C ALA A 511 10.14 -24.30 24.55
N MET A 512 11.13 -24.20 23.71
CA MET A 512 11.15 -24.99 22.49
C MET A 512 11.10 -26.48 22.81
N GLU A 513 11.81 -26.94 23.85
CA GLU A 513 11.70 -28.30 24.35
C GLU A 513 10.27 -28.65 24.73
N TYR A 514 9.52 -27.71 25.33
CA TYR A 514 8.11 -27.89 25.65
C TYR A 514 7.23 -27.97 24.41
N PHE A 515 7.38 -27.07 23.45
CA PHE A 515 6.61 -27.06 22.19
C PHE A 515 6.93 -28.25 21.29
N CYS A 516 8.19 -28.73 21.31
CA CYS A 516 8.62 -29.88 20.51
C CYS A 516 8.41 -31.24 21.21
N ALA A 517 8.14 -31.26 22.51
CA ALA A 517 7.83 -32.49 23.24
C ALA A 517 6.44 -33.08 22.90
N THR A 518 5.57 -32.28 22.30
CA THR A 518 4.32 -32.78 21.72
C THR A 518 4.67 -33.45 20.41
N GLU A 519 4.68 -34.78 20.39
CA GLU A 519 4.90 -35.55 19.16
C GLU A 519 3.88 -35.10 18.12
N VAL A 520 4.37 -34.58 17.00
CA VAL A 520 3.56 -34.47 15.79
C VAL A 520 3.27 -35.92 15.37
N GLU A 521 2.06 -36.41 15.68
CA GLU A 521 1.67 -37.78 15.30
C GLU A 521 1.93 -38.00 13.82
N SER A 522 2.65 -39.07 13.54
CA SER A 522 3.10 -39.48 12.21
C SER A 522 1.92 -39.68 11.23
N PRO A 523 2.07 -39.29 9.99
CA PRO A 523 1.10 -38.49 9.23
C PRO A 523 0.10 -39.19 8.34
N SER A 524 0.02 -40.45 8.20
CA SER A 524 -0.71 -41.05 7.08
C SER A 524 -2.25 -40.95 7.10
N GLY A 525 -2.84 -40.41 8.13
CA GLY A 525 -4.30 -40.16 8.20
C GLY A 525 -4.70 -38.83 8.87
N ALA A 526 -3.78 -38.26 9.63
CA ALA A 526 -4.03 -37.02 10.39
C ALA A 526 -3.72 -35.75 9.59
N MET A 527 -2.81 -35.81 8.61
CA MET A 527 -2.43 -34.64 7.80
C MET A 527 -3.55 -34.14 6.89
N GLU A 528 -4.41 -35.01 6.38
CA GLU A 528 -5.56 -34.58 5.59
C GLU A 528 -6.59 -33.79 6.38
N GLN A 529 -6.54 -33.84 7.73
CA GLN A 529 -7.47 -33.10 8.60
C GLN A 529 -6.90 -31.74 9.05
N LYS A 530 -5.60 -31.49 8.85
CA LYS A 530 -4.95 -30.23 9.21
C LYS A 530 -5.33 -29.10 8.25
N ASP A 531 -5.36 -27.88 8.76
CA ASP A 531 -5.61 -26.72 7.90
C ASP A 531 -4.40 -26.39 6.99
N ASP A 532 -4.64 -25.56 5.98
CA ASP A 532 -3.64 -25.25 4.96
C ASP A 532 -2.44 -24.48 5.53
N LEU A 533 -2.67 -23.62 6.52
CA LEU A 533 -1.60 -22.82 7.13
C LEU A 533 -0.71 -23.70 8.02
N GLU A 534 -1.31 -24.59 8.81
CA GLU A 534 -0.58 -25.58 9.62
C GLU A 534 0.31 -26.46 8.76
N LEU A 535 -0.23 -27.05 7.70
CA LEU A 535 0.53 -27.87 6.76
C LEU A 535 1.69 -27.09 6.12
N SER A 536 1.47 -25.83 5.79
CA SER A 536 2.50 -25.00 5.16
C SER A 536 3.71 -24.74 6.08
N TYR A 537 3.48 -24.58 7.38
CA TYR A 537 4.57 -24.46 8.35
C TYR A 537 5.29 -25.79 8.60
N LEU A 538 4.57 -26.90 8.59
CA LEU A 538 5.15 -28.23 8.76
C LEU A 538 6.16 -28.54 7.65
N VAL A 539 5.96 -28.09 6.42
CA VAL A 539 6.95 -28.21 5.34
C VAL A 539 8.27 -27.54 5.69
N GLY A 540 8.24 -26.42 6.44
CA GLY A 540 9.43 -25.70 6.91
C GLY A 540 10.05 -26.26 8.20
N SER A 541 9.34 -27.12 8.91
CA SER A 541 9.76 -27.63 10.22
C SER A 541 10.81 -28.73 10.11
N ASP A 542 11.76 -28.76 11.04
CA ASP A 542 12.75 -29.84 11.17
C ASP A 542 12.17 -31.09 11.85
N GLN A 543 10.90 -31.07 12.28
CA GLN A 543 10.23 -32.22 12.90
C GLN A 543 9.80 -33.29 11.90
N LEU A 544 9.67 -32.94 10.62
CA LEU A 544 9.29 -33.86 9.56
C LEU A 544 10.49 -34.27 8.71
N ASP A 545 10.48 -35.52 8.30
CA ASP A 545 11.42 -35.97 7.28
C ASP A 545 11.02 -35.46 5.87
N VAL A 546 11.91 -35.66 4.89
CA VAL A 546 11.68 -35.16 3.52
C VAL A 546 10.50 -35.83 2.84
N SER A 547 10.16 -37.08 3.20
CA SER A 547 9.00 -37.78 2.63
C SER A 547 7.71 -37.15 3.13
N ASP A 548 7.60 -36.93 4.43
CA ASP A 548 6.44 -36.33 5.07
C ASP A 548 6.22 -34.87 4.61
N LYS A 549 7.31 -34.13 4.41
CA LYS A 549 7.25 -32.77 3.82
C LYS A 549 6.67 -32.78 2.40
N ARG A 550 7.01 -33.79 1.59
CA ARG A 550 6.43 -33.94 0.24
C ARG A 550 4.96 -34.32 0.29
N ASP A 551 4.55 -35.18 1.21
CA ASP A 551 3.15 -35.54 1.40
C ASP A 551 2.31 -34.29 1.77
N CYS A 552 2.85 -33.40 2.64
CA CYS A 552 2.23 -32.10 2.93
C CYS A 552 2.09 -31.21 1.67
N LEU A 553 3.12 -31.16 0.83
CA LEU A 553 3.08 -30.40 -0.42
C LEU A 553 2.01 -30.95 -1.38
N ASP A 554 1.93 -32.26 -1.57
CA ASP A 554 0.97 -32.90 -2.47
C ASP A 554 -0.48 -32.67 -1.99
N ILE A 555 -0.73 -32.76 -0.68
CA ILE A 555 -2.04 -32.45 -0.09
C ILE A 555 -2.42 -30.99 -0.38
N LEU A 556 -1.51 -30.05 -0.12
CA LEU A 556 -1.77 -28.63 -0.32
C LEU A 556 -1.93 -28.27 -1.79
N ASP A 557 -1.15 -28.85 -2.70
CA ASP A 557 -1.30 -28.60 -4.12
C ASP A 557 -2.69 -29.01 -4.63
N GLY A 558 -3.20 -30.12 -4.13
CA GLY A 558 -4.58 -30.56 -4.40
C GLY A 558 -5.67 -29.58 -3.89
N ARG A 559 -5.42 -28.94 -2.75
CA ARG A 559 -6.39 -28.01 -2.11
C ARG A 559 -6.33 -26.61 -2.68
N LEU A 560 -5.14 -26.09 -2.99
CA LEU A 560 -4.91 -24.74 -3.46
C LEU A 560 -5.34 -24.50 -4.92
N GLY A 561 -5.85 -25.52 -5.61
CA GLY A 561 -6.34 -25.39 -6.99
C GLY A 561 -7.54 -24.46 -7.16
N GLU A 562 -8.40 -24.33 -6.13
CA GLU A 562 -9.61 -23.50 -6.18
C GLU A 562 -9.48 -22.18 -5.38
N LYS A 563 -8.73 -22.21 -4.28
CA LYS A 563 -8.56 -21.07 -3.38
C LYS A 563 -7.07 -20.91 -3.07
N ARG A 564 -6.51 -19.78 -3.43
CA ARG A 564 -5.10 -19.47 -3.23
C ARG A 564 -4.93 -18.51 -2.05
N ASN A 565 -3.87 -18.74 -1.27
CA ASN A 565 -3.49 -17.87 -0.16
C ASN A 565 -1.99 -17.57 -0.27
N PHE A 566 -1.64 -16.29 -0.41
CA PHE A 566 -0.25 -15.86 -0.58
C PHE A 566 0.65 -16.27 0.58
N ALA A 567 0.16 -16.18 1.82
CA ALA A 567 0.95 -16.59 2.99
C ALA A 567 1.25 -18.09 2.95
N VAL A 568 0.23 -18.92 2.72
CA VAL A 568 0.38 -20.38 2.62
C VAL A 568 1.35 -20.76 1.51
N GLU A 569 1.16 -20.24 0.29
CA GLU A 569 2.05 -20.52 -0.85
C GLU A 569 3.49 -20.06 -0.60
N SER A 570 3.65 -18.96 0.14
CA SER A 570 4.98 -18.44 0.49
C SER A 570 5.67 -19.32 1.53
N HIS A 571 4.96 -19.79 2.56
CA HIS A 571 5.51 -20.73 3.53
C HIS A 571 5.89 -22.07 2.87
N LEU A 572 5.06 -22.56 1.93
CA LEU A 572 5.41 -23.73 1.13
C LEU A 572 6.72 -23.56 0.36
N LEU A 573 6.87 -22.41 -0.30
CA LEU A 573 8.10 -22.10 -1.03
C LEU A 573 9.30 -22.07 -0.08
N LEU A 574 9.18 -21.37 1.04
CA LEU A 574 10.25 -21.24 2.02
C LEU A 574 10.65 -22.60 2.60
N GLY A 575 9.68 -23.45 2.92
CA GLY A 575 9.92 -24.81 3.36
C GLY A 575 10.60 -25.65 2.28
N ALA A 576 10.10 -25.60 1.04
CA ALA A 576 10.66 -26.34 -0.09
C ALA A 576 12.12 -25.95 -0.40
N LEU A 577 12.52 -24.70 -0.17
CA LEU A 577 13.91 -24.25 -0.37
C LEU A 577 14.93 -25.07 0.42
N SER A 578 14.53 -25.67 1.55
CA SER A 578 15.42 -26.44 2.41
C SER A 578 15.74 -27.84 1.85
N PHE A 579 14.89 -28.41 0.97
CA PHE A 579 15.07 -29.79 0.48
C PHE A 579 14.83 -29.98 -1.02
N ASP A 580 14.08 -29.10 -1.70
CA ASP A 580 13.77 -29.22 -3.14
C ASP A 580 13.70 -27.86 -3.83
N ARG A 581 14.82 -27.37 -4.36
CA ARG A 581 14.90 -26.09 -5.07
C ARG A 581 14.11 -26.06 -6.39
N ILE A 582 13.83 -27.20 -7.00
CA ILE A 582 13.05 -27.27 -8.23
C ILE A 582 11.58 -26.98 -7.89
N GLU A 583 11.08 -27.62 -6.85
CA GLU A 583 9.73 -27.38 -6.36
C GLU A 583 9.56 -25.95 -5.86
N ALA A 584 10.51 -25.43 -5.08
CA ALA A 584 10.51 -24.02 -4.67
C ALA A 584 10.43 -23.06 -5.88
N SER A 585 11.14 -23.36 -6.98
CA SER A 585 11.07 -22.56 -8.20
C SER A 585 9.72 -22.68 -8.93
N SER A 586 9.04 -23.81 -8.81
CA SER A 586 7.67 -24.01 -9.30
C SER A 586 6.68 -23.15 -8.51
N LEU A 587 6.76 -23.21 -7.18
CA LEU A 587 5.95 -22.41 -6.27
C LEU A 587 6.16 -20.90 -6.47
N ALA A 588 7.40 -20.45 -6.70
CA ALA A 588 7.71 -19.05 -6.97
C ALA A 588 6.98 -18.50 -8.21
N ARG A 589 6.75 -19.31 -9.23
CA ARG A 589 5.97 -18.90 -10.40
C ARG A 589 4.50 -18.65 -10.05
N ARG A 590 3.98 -19.31 -9.02
CA ARG A 590 2.60 -19.09 -8.56
C ARG A 590 2.46 -17.73 -7.86
N LEU A 591 3.50 -17.26 -7.19
CA LEU A 591 3.53 -15.95 -6.54
C LEU A 591 3.77 -14.79 -7.52
N SER A 592 4.09 -15.05 -8.78
CA SER A 592 4.28 -14.01 -9.81
C SER A 592 2.98 -13.29 -10.13
N PHE A 593 2.99 -11.97 -10.02
CA PHE A 593 1.85 -11.12 -10.39
C PHE A 593 1.49 -11.22 -11.87
N ALA A 594 2.48 -11.45 -12.74
CA ALA A 594 2.23 -11.67 -14.18
C ALA A 594 1.31 -12.88 -14.38
N ARG A 595 1.61 -14.00 -13.72
CA ARG A 595 0.78 -15.19 -13.79
C ARG A 595 -0.61 -14.99 -13.16
N ILE A 596 -0.64 -14.31 -12.01
CA ILE A 596 -1.91 -14.03 -11.33
C ILE A 596 -2.83 -13.18 -12.19
N VAL A 597 -2.30 -12.20 -12.90
CA VAL A 597 -3.08 -11.38 -13.83
C VAL A 597 -3.58 -12.21 -15.02
N ASP A 598 -2.80 -13.19 -15.49
CA ASP A 598 -3.23 -14.10 -16.57
C ASP A 598 -4.33 -15.06 -16.09
N ASP A 599 -4.17 -15.64 -14.90
CA ASP A 599 -5.14 -16.58 -14.29
C ASP A 599 -6.44 -15.87 -13.88
N TYR A 600 -6.37 -14.61 -13.46
CA TYR A 600 -7.48 -13.82 -12.92
C TYR A 600 -7.62 -12.43 -13.57
N PRO A 601 -7.81 -12.33 -14.88
CA PRO A 601 -7.70 -11.07 -15.63
C PRO A 601 -8.74 -10.00 -15.26
N ASN A 602 -9.80 -10.40 -14.58
CA ASN A 602 -10.90 -9.49 -14.20
C ASN A 602 -10.77 -8.92 -12.79
N THR A 603 -9.76 -9.31 -12.03
CA THR A 603 -9.69 -9.02 -10.59
C THR A 603 -9.02 -7.71 -10.27
N TRP A 604 -7.92 -7.39 -10.90
CA TRP A 604 -7.16 -6.15 -10.62
C TRP A 604 -7.00 -5.23 -11.80
N LYS A 605 -7.59 -5.57 -12.90
CA LYS A 605 -7.69 -4.69 -14.06
C LYS A 605 -6.42 -3.91 -14.40
N GLY A 606 -5.29 -4.57 -14.18
CA GLY A 606 -4.00 -4.05 -14.56
C GLY A 606 -3.30 -3.16 -13.53
N SER A 607 -3.78 -3.05 -12.30
CA SER A 607 -3.06 -2.34 -11.22
C SER A 607 -1.81 -3.08 -10.73
N TRP A 608 -1.61 -4.33 -11.15
CA TRP A 608 -0.49 -5.20 -10.74
C TRP A 608 -0.34 -5.29 -9.22
N THR A 609 -1.44 -5.61 -8.60
CA THR A 609 -1.58 -5.90 -7.17
C THR A 609 -2.45 -7.13 -7.00
N ALA A 610 -2.55 -7.69 -5.82
CA ALA A 610 -3.35 -8.87 -5.55
C ALA A 610 -3.98 -8.81 -4.15
N PRO A 611 -5.11 -9.48 -3.91
CA PRO A 611 -5.61 -9.75 -2.57
C PRO A 611 -4.75 -10.83 -1.89
N SER A 612 -4.75 -10.85 -0.57
CA SER A 612 -4.04 -11.87 0.21
C SER A 612 -4.60 -13.28 -0.02
N VAL A 613 -5.91 -13.37 -0.25
CA VAL A 613 -6.61 -14.62 -0.57
C VAL A 613 -7.37 -14.46 -1.87
N MET A 614 -7.20 -15.42 -2.78
CA MET A 614 -7.87 -15.48 -4.08
C MET A 614 -8.80 -16.69 -4.12
N ASP A 615 -10.06 -16.45 -4.44
CA ASP A 615 -11.07 -17.48 -4.68
C ASP A 615 -11.67 -17.26 -6.06
N ALA A 616 -11.59 -18.25 -6.94
CA ALA A 616 -12.10 -18.18 -8.30
C ALA A 616 -13.61 -17.89 -8.36
N ARG A 617 -14.35 -18.19 -7.31
CA ARG A 617 -15.82 -18.01 -7.22
C ARG A 617 -16.24 -16.67 -6.62
N ASN A 618 -15.42 -16.10 -5.73
CA ASN A 618 -15.71 -14.90 -4.94
C ASN A 618 -14.58 -13.88 -5.00
N MET A 619 -14.08 -13.63 -6.17
CA MET A 619 -13.06 -12.61 -6.35
C MET A 619 -13.64 -11.26 -5.97
N GLY A 620 -13.31 -10.80 -4.78
CA GLY A 620 -13.63 -9.47 -4.30
C GLY A 620 -13.14 -8.44 -5.31
N ILE A 621 -13.90 -7.40 -5.47
CA ILE A 621 -13.68 -6.36 -6.48
C ILE A 621 -12.44 -5.53 -6.17
N HIS A 622 -11.79 -5.77 -5.05
CA HIS A 622 -10.72 -4.94 -4.55
C HIS A 622 -9.45 -5.73 -4.47
N VAL A 623 -8.26 -5.14 -4.93
CA VAL A 623 -7.62 -4.83 -3.71
C VAL A 623 -6.15 -4.55 -3.90
N TYR A 624 -5.76 -3.40 -3.52
CA TYR A 624 -4.38 -3.15 -3.18
C TYR A 624 -4.15 -3.70 -1.77
N SER A 625 -3.39 -4.80 -1.66
CA SER A 625 -2.93 -5.33 -0.39
C SER A 625 -1.40 -5.31 -0.33
N SER A 626 -0.84 -4.86 0.79
CA SER A 626 0.62 -4.88 0.99
C SER A 626 1.17 -6.29 1.19
N GLN A 627 0.37 -7.19 1.74
CA GLN A 627 0.79 -8.55 2.08
C GLN A 627 1.28 -9.37 0.88
N PRO A 628 0.57 -9.45 -0.27
CA PRO A 628 1.10 -10.16 -1.43
C PRO A 628 2.41 -9.59 -1.96
N HIS A 629 2.55 -8.27 -1.97
CA HIS A 629 3.81 -7.61 -2.35
C HIS A 629 4.94 -7.98 -1.40
N ALA A 630 4.66 -8.02 -0.09
CA ALA A 630 5.64 -8.41 0.92
C ALA A 630 6.08 -9.86 0.74
N TRP A 631 5.14 -10.80 0.66
CA TRP A 631 5.45 -12.21 0.53
C TRP A 631 6.18 -12.55 -0.77
N ALA A 632 5.71 -12.03 -1.91
CA ALA A 632 6.37 -12.28 -3.19
C ALA A 632 7.82 -11.77 -3.19
N LEU A 633 8.04 -10.55 -2.69
CA LEU A 633 9.39 -9.96 -2.62
C LEU A 633 10.30 -10.73 -1.65
N TYR A 634 9.78 -11.10 -0.48
CA TYR A 634 10.55 -11.88 0.50
C TYR A 634 10.97 -13.25 -0.05
N CYS A 635 10.05 -13.99 -0.66
CA CYS A 635 10.35 -15.26 -1.29
C CYS A 635 11.41 -15.12 -2.41
N TYR A 636 11.35 -14.05 -3.20
CA TYR A 636 12.36 -13.80 -4.21
C TYR A 636 13.76 -13.57 -3.61
N TYR A 637 13.86 -12.83 -2.50
CA TYR A 637 15.13 -12.67 -1.78
C TYR A 637 15.67 -13.98 -1.25
N ARG A 638 14.83 -14.78 -0.58
CA ARG A 638 15.22 -16.07 -0.03
C ARG A 638 15.68 -17.07 -1.10
N MET A 639 15.14 -16.97 -2.30
CA MET A 639 15.60 -17.79 -3.43
C MET A 639 16.98 -17.37 -3.98
N LEU A 640 17.39 -16.11 -3.77
CA LEU A 640 18.70 -15.61 -4.19
C LEU A 640 19.83 -16.02 -3.24
N GLU A 641 19.52 -16.35 -2.00
CA GLU A 641 20.43 -16.95 -1.02
C GLU A 641 20.71 -18.43 -1.35
#